data_71a1b330327ee051fe2b3f5aca24bbff
#
_entry.id   71a1b330327ee051fe2b3f5aca24bbff
#
_cell.length_a   1.000
_cell.length_b   1.000
_cell.length_c   1.000
_cell.angle_alpha   90.00
_cell.angle_beta   90.00
_cell.angle_gamma   90.00
#
_symmetry.space_group_name_H-M   'P 1'
#
loop_
_entity.id
_entity.type
_entity.pdbx_description
1 polymer ?
#
loop_
_entity_poly.entity_id
_entity_poly.type
_entity_poly.pdbx_seq_one_letter_code
_entity_poly.pdbx_strand_id
1 'polypeptide(L)'
;AYQYVIEEVAYTWFNRLIAIRFMEVNDYLPSHIRVLSSESGKLEPDLVTTPFDAELPFTAEEEAQIFQLKQDNKLDEVFRILFLKQCNALNEILPALFEKTKNYTELLLSLSVIDQDGVVYHLIHDIPEDDFNIERGGQVEIIGWLYQYYNTEPKAAAFAKNGKITKEEIPAVTQLFTPDWIVRYMVENSLGRLWVEGHPECGLKENWKYYLEEAQQEPEVQAKLAEIRKEYAALNPEDIKLIDPCMGSGHILVYAFDVLMQIYESAGYSQRDAAKSILENNIYGLDIDDRAYQLAYFAVMMKARQYNRRILNGENSCHVYAIQESNSVNRAHLKYFGAGMDDIEKNAAKMQLEGLLDTLTDAKEYGSILNVESYNWDLLRRFVAAEDTAGQISMDSVGVEDTAEQLNRLIDIGETMARKYWVTCTNPPYAGTSNLSANVNNFVKKNYPDSKADLFAVFIERCRQMTVNNGFQAMITQHAWMFLSSFEKLREKMMLTETVNMAHLGARAFEEIGGEVVQTTAFVRCANHVEGYKGTYCRLIEPTSQQGKADMFISGQNQYRVGQISFSKIPGVPVAYWISPEVLKLFDERTVGSIADAKSGMTTTDNTRFLRLWEEVNCQKIGFGYGNIADTQDMKYKWFPFCKGGDFRRWAGNESFVVNWFNNGEEIRIAAEGATGGRLVNIDCALRECLVWTKISSANISLRMKKQGIFFSDAAPGVFANRETLYYLLALLNTKYANEIIKLINPTLNFVPGAVSSVPVKKDEKNKGKIIEIAEGNVQLSEQDWDSFETSWDFKKHPLLQNVSTISEAFNQWQAECDDRFNQLKTNEEELNRIFIDIYGLQDELTPEVEDKDVTVRKADLQRDIKSLLSYAVGCMFGRYSTYKDGLLFAG
;
A
#
# COMPACT_ATOMS: atom_id res chain seq x y z
N ALA A 1 12.00 -21.02 -20.59
CA ALA A 1 11.32 -21.09 -21.92
C ALA A 1 10.13 -22.05 -21.90
N TYR A 2 10.30 -23.33 -21.51
CA TYR A 2 9.23 -24.33 -21.55
C TYR A 2 8.04 -23.95 -20.65
N GLN A 3 8.29 -23.59 -19.40
CA GLN A 3 7.25 -23.20 -18.44
C GLN A 3 6.48 -21.94 -18.88
N TYR A 4 7.19 -20.99 -19.49
CA TYR A 4 6.61 -19.78 -20.06
C TYR A 4 5.60 -20.09 -21.17
N VAL A 5 5.96 -20.99 -22.10
CA VAL A 5 5.04 -21.40 -23.19
C VAL A 5 3.80 -22.11 -22.65
N ILE A 6 3.95 -22.98 -21.64
CA ILE A 6 2.79 -23.65 -21.02
C ILE A 6 1.86 -22.62 -20.34
N GLU A 7 2.42 -21.67 -19.61
CA GLU A 7 1.62 -20.61 -18.99
C GLU A 7 0.92 -19.73 -20.02
N GLU A 8 1.61 -19.30 -21.09
CA GLU A 8 1.02 -18.55 -22.20
C GLU A 8 -0.18 -19.30 -22.80
N VAL A 9 -0.01 -20.59 -23.08
CA VAL A 9 -1.08 -21.43 -23.63
C VAL A 9 -2.22 -21.62 -22.65
N ALA A 10 -1.93 -21.91 -21.38
CA ALA A 10 -2.96 -22.12 -20.35
C ALA A 10 -3.82 -20.86 -20.16
N TYR A 11 -3.20 -19.68 -20.13
CA TYR A 11 -3.94 -18.42 -20.03
C TYR A 11 -4.78 -18.10 -21.26
N THR A 12 -4.26 -18.39 -22.45
CA THR A 12 -5.02 -18.18 -23.70
C THR A 12 -6.32 -18.98 -23.66
N TRP A 13 -6.25 -20.23 -23.23
CA TRP A 13 -7.45 -21.07 -23.16
C TRP A 13 -8.34 -20.73 -21.97
N PHE A 14 -7.78 -20.38 -20.82
CA PHE A 14 -8.54 -19.87 -19.68
C PHE A 14 -9.41 -18.67 -20.07
N ASN A 15 -8.82 -17.63 -20.66
CA ASN A 15 -9.56 -16.44 -21.08
C ASN A 15 -10.66 -16.76 -22.08
N ARG A 16 -10.40 -17.62 -23.04
CA ARG A 16 -11.37 -18.01 -24.08
C ARG A 16 -12.51 -18.88 -23.55
N LEU A 17 -12.22 -19.82 -22.67
CA LEU A 17 -13.26 -20.67 -22.06
C LEU A 17 -14.23 -19.84 -21.22
N ILE A 18 -13.71 -18.94 -20.38
CA ILE A 18 -14.56 -18.08 -19.55
C ILE A 18 -15.37 -17.10 -20.40
N ALA A 19 -14.76 -16.51 -21.41
CA ALA A 19 -15.45 -15.59 -22.31
C ALA A 19 -16.58 -16.29 -23.05
N ILE A 20 -16.34 -17.48 -23.62
CA ILE A 20 -17.35 -18.25 -24.29
C ILE A 20 -18.47 -18.68 -23.32
N ARG A 21 -18.13 -19.09 -22.07
CA ARG A 21 -19.12 -19.41 -21.06
C ARG A 21 -20.03 -18.23 -20.76
N PHE A 22 -19.45 -17.04 -20.58
CA PHE A 22 -20.23 -15.82 -20.36
C PHE A 22 -21.13 -15.50 -21.57
N MET A 23 -20.60 -15.60 -22.80
CA MET A 23 -21.36 -15.29 -24.02
C MET A 23 -22.50 -16.29 -24.27
N GLU A 24 -22.27 -17.60 -24.04
CA GLU A 24 -23.34 -18.61 -24.26
C GLU A 24 -24.47 -18.47 -23.22
N VAL A 25 -24.15 -18.17 -21.96
CA VAL A 25 -25.16 -18.02 -20.91
C VAL A 25 -26.06 -16.78 -21.15
N ASN A 26 -25.49 -15.70 -21.73
CA ASN A 26 -26.22 -14.46 -22.00
C ASN A 26 -26.73 -14.35 -23.43
N ASP A 27 -26.66 -15.41 -24.22
CA ASP A 27 -27.07 -15.45 -25.65
C ASP A 27 -26.36 -14.35 -26.49
N TYR A 28 -25.05 -14.19 -26.30
CA TYR A 28 -24.23 -13.20 -27.02
C TYR A 28 -23.43 -13.80 -28.18
N LEU A 29 -23.44 -15.13 -28.31
CA LEU A 29 -22.81 -15.81 -29.44
C LEU A 29 -23.58 -15.52 -30.73
N PRO A 30 -22.90 -15.29 -31.86
CA PRO A 30 -23.57 -15.00 -33.14
C PRO A 30 -24.48 -16.17 -33.62
N SER A 31 -24.10 -17.43 -33.33
CA SER A 31 -24.85 -18.62 -33.70
C SER A 31 -26.03 -18.92 -32.79
N HIS A 32 -26.14 -18.30 -31.63
CA HIS A 32 -27.12 -18.64 -30.59
C HIS A 32 -27.05 -20.10 -30.11
N ILE A 33 -25.92 -20.80 -30.34
CA ILE A 33 -25.70 -22.19 -29.95
C ILE A 33 -24.71 -22.26 -28.80
N ARG A 34 -25.03 -22.99 -27.75
CA ARG A 34 -24.14 -23.20 -26.61
C ARG A 34 -22.93 -24.07 -27.01
N VAL A 35 -21.75 -23.54 -26.71
CA VAL A 35 -20.45 -24.10 -27.12
C VAL A 35 -19.89 -25.07 -26.08
N LEU A 36 -20.02 -24.72 -24.80
CA LEU A 36 -19.47 -25.50 -23.67
C LEU A 36 -20.56 -26.33 -22.96
N SER A 37 -21.81 -25.91 -23.04
CA SER A 37 -22.93 -26.54 -22.33
C SER A 37 -24.10 -26.85 -23.26
N SER A 38 -25.18 -27.44 -22.71
CA SER A 38 -26.42 -27.70 -23.42
C SER A 38 -27.60 -27.03 -22.73
N GLU A 39 -28.48 -26.38 -23.50
CA GLU A 39 -29.73 -25.81 -23.02
C GLU A 39 -30.67 -26.87 -22.43
N SER A 40 -30.63 -28.09 -22.99
CA SER A 40 -31.41 -29.23 -22.53
C SER A 40 -30.83 -29.95 -21.32
N GLY A 41 -29.72 -29.47 -20.75
CA GLY A 41 -29.06 -30.11 -19.61
C GLY A 41 -28.36 -31.44 -19.91
N LYS A 42 -28.04 -31.71 -21.17
CA LYS A 42 -27.23 -32.87 -21.59
C LYS A 42 -25.77 -32.62 -21.24
N LEU A 43 -25.01 -33.69 -21.07
CA LEU A 43 -23.57 -33.63 -20.86
C LEU A 43 -22.84 -33.12 -22.12
N GLU A 44 -23.30 -33.52 -23.29
CA GLU A 44 -22.73 -33.04 -24.56
C GLU A 44 -23.17 -31.62 -24.85
N PRO A 45 -22.25 -30.70 -25.19
CA PRO A 45 -22.58 -29.34 -25.63
C PRO A 45 -23.48 -29.34 -26.88
N ASP A 46 -24.34 -28.31 -26.98
CA ASP A 46 -25.22 -28.18 -28.15
C ASP A 46 -24.41 -28.03 -29.44
N LEU A 47 -23.24 -27.39 -29.43
CA LEU A 47 -22.34 -27.27 -30.58
C LEU A 47 -21.85 -28.68 -31.06
N VAL A 48 -21.62 -29.61 -30.15
CA VAL A 48 -21.23 -31.00 -30.52
C VAL A 48 -22.44 -31.77 -31.04
N THR A 49 -23.62 -31.52 -30.48
CA THR A 49 -24.85 -32.19 -30.90
C THR A 49 -25.28 -31.78 -32.31
N THR A 50 -25.26 -30.45 -32.62
CA THR A 50 -25.69 -29.88 -33.91
C THR A 50 -24.58 -28.96 -34.50
N PRO A 51 -23.44 -29.53 -34.92
CA PRO A 51 -22.25 -28.74 -35.29
C PRO A 51 -22.45 -27.82 -36.50
N PHE A 52 -23.32 -28.20 -37.42
CA PHE A 52 -23.52 -27.45 -38.67
C PHE A 52 -24.59 -26.35 -38.54
N ASP A 53 -25.40 -26.38 -37.49
CA ASP A 53 -26.38 -25.31 -37.23
C ASP A 53 -25.68 -24.02 -36.71
N ALA A 54 -24.42 -24.13 -36.30
CA ALA A 54 -23.61 -22.97 -35.82
C ALA A 54 -23.07 -22.06 -36.95
N GLU A 55 -23.34 -22.41 -38.21
CA GLU A 55 -22.91 -21.65 -39.41
C GLU A 55 -21.40 -21.31 -39.43
N LEU A 56 -20.58 -22.18 -38.83
CA LEU A 56 -19.13 -22.01 -38.83
C LEU A 56 -18.53 -22.28 -40.21
N PRO A 57 -17.41 -21.63 -40.61
CA PRO A 57 -16.82 -21.78 -41.93
C PRO A 57 -16.01 -23.10 -42.04
N PHE A 58 -16.70 -24.21 -42.26
CA PHE A 58 -16.08 -25.54 -42.49
C PHE A 58 -15.69 -25.71 -43.94
N THR A 59 -14.59 -26.44 -44.15
CA THR A 59 -14.25 -27.01 -45.44
C THR A 59 -14.97 -28.36 -45.61
N ALA A 60 -15.17 -28.83 -46.85
CA ALA A 60 -15.77 -30.14 -47.11
C ALA A 60 -14.99 -31.28 -46.45
N GLU A 61 -13.68 -31.15 -46.28
CA GLU A 61 -12.82 -32.14 -45.63
C GLU A 61 -13.09 -32.17 -44.10
N GLU A 62 -13.22 -30.98 -43.45
CA GLU A 62 -13.55 -30.88 -42.05
C GLU A 62 -14.95 -31.39 -41.73
N GLU A 63 -15.95 -31.13 -42.59
CA GLU A 63 -17.29 -31.68 -42.43
C GLU A 63 -17.27 -33.20 -42.44
N ALA A 64 -16.56 -33.80 -43.43
CA ALA A 64 -16.40 -35.25 -43.52
C ALA A 64 -15.68 -35.83 -42.29
N GLN A 65 -14.66 -35.14 -41.78
CA GLN A 65 -13.93 -35.54 -40.59
C GLN A 65 -14.82 -35.50 -39.34
N ILE A 66 -15.62 -34.44 -39.16
CA ILE A 66 -16.57 -34.32 -38.04
C ILE A 66 -17.59 -35.44 -38.07
N PHE A 67 -18.14 -35.78 -39.25
CA PHE A 67 -19.07 -36.90 -39.42
C PHE A 67 -18.41 -38.22 -38.99
N GLN A 68 -17.20 -38.48 -39.47
CA GLN A 68 -16.49 -39.72 -39.15
C GLN A 68 -16.19 -39.83 -37.65
N LEU A 69 -15.67 -38.75 -37.04
CA LEU A 69 -15.36 -38.72 -35.61
C LEU A 69 -16.60 -38.90 -34.73
N LYS A 70 -17.77 -38.37 -35.15
CA LYS A 70 -19.05 -38.60 -34.46
C LYS A 70 -19.49 -40.04 -34.57
N GLN A 71 -19.32 -40.66 -35.71
CA GLN A 71 -19.62 -42.12 -35.89
C GLN A 71 -18.73 -43.00 -35.03
N ASP A 72 -17.48 -42.62 -34.87
CA ASP A 72 -16.48 -43.30 -34.05
C ASP A 72 -16.62 -42.99 -32.55
N ASN A 73 -17.61 -42.18 -32.14
CA ASN A 73 -17.85 -41.70 -30.76
C ASN A 73 -16.67 -40.98 -30.12
N LYS A 74 -15.87 -40.26 -30.93
CA LYS A 74 -14.71 -39.49 -30.53
C LYS A 74 -15.09 -38.02 -30.25
N LEU A 75 -15.94 -37.80 -29.27
CA LEU A 75 -16.57 -36.50 -28.99
C LEU A 75 -15.57 -35.42 -28.64
N ASP A 76 -14.50 -35.70 -27.92
CA ASP A 76 -13.47 -34.74 -27.57
C ASP A 76 -12.67 -34.24 -28.79
N GLU A 77 -12.41 -35.13 -29.77
CA GLU A 77 -11.79 -34.74 -31.03
C GLU A 77 -12.74 -33.85 -31.85
N VAL A 78 -14.03 -34.17 -31.89
CA VAL A 78 -15.07 -33.33 -32.52
C VAL A 78 -15.11 -31.98 -31.86
N PHE A 79 -15.24 -31.96 -30.53
CA PHE A 79 -15.29 -30.71 -29.77
C PHE A 79 -14.06 -29.80 -30.03
N ARG A 80 -12.88 -30.40 -30.06
CA ARG A 80 -11.64 -29.64 -30.33
C ARG A 80 -11.69 -28.92 -31.67
N ILE A 81 -12.14 -29.58 -32.74
CA ILE A 81 -12.27 -28.97 -34.08
C ILE A 81 -13.27 -27.83 -34.03
N LEU A 82 -14.45 -28.09 -33.46
CA LEU A 82 -15.54 -27.12 -33.37
C LEU A 82 -15.15 -25.90 -32.51
N PHE A 83 -14.52 -26.13 -31.37
CA PHE A 83 -14.10 -25.09 -30.45
C PHE A 83 -13.05 -24.16 -31.06
N LEU A 84 -12.06 -24.71 -31.76
CA LEU A 84 -11.06 -23.92 -32.49
C LEU A 84 -11.72 -23.09 -33.61
N LYS A 85 -12.64 -23.65 -34.36
CA LYS A 85 -13.39 -22.93 -35.39
C LYS A 85 -14.23 -21.81 -34.81
N GLN A 86 -14.91 -22.08 -33.69
CA GLN A 86 -15.68 -21.06 -32.96
C GLN A 86 -14.77 -19.91 -32.46
N CYS A 87 -13.61 -20.23 -31.89
CA CYS A 87 -12.65 -19.20 -31.47
C CYS A 87 -12.15 -18.36 -32.65
N ASN A 88 -11.85 -19.00 -33.79
CA ASN A 88 -11.39 -18.29 -34.96
C ASN A 88 -12.49 -17.40 -35.60
N ALA A 89 -13.74 -17.83 -35.54
CA ALA A 89 -14.89 -17.04 -35.99
C ALA A 89 -15.11 -15.83 -35.08
N LEU A 90 -14.92 -15.98 -33.77
CA LEU A 90 -15.02 -14.87 -32.80
C LEU A 90 -13.90 -13.83 -32.95
N ASN A 91 -12.80 -14.13 -33.63
CA ASN A 91 -11.75 -13.16 -33.96
C ASN A 91 -12.28 -11.96 -34.74
N GLU A 92 -13.29 -12.14 -35.61
CA GLU A 92 -13.87 -11.07 -36.42
C GLU A 92 -14.58 -10.01 -35.58
N ILE A 93 -15.14 -10.40 -34.43
CA ILE A 93 -15.92 -9.51 -33.56
C ILE A 93 -15.22 -9.11 -32.27
N LEU A 94 -14.26 -9.91 -31.80
CA LEU A 94 -13.47 -9.67 -30.59
C LEU A 94 -11.97 -9.99 -30.85
N PRO A 95 -11.30 -9.24 -31.75
CA PRO A 95 -9.96 -9.58 -32.21
C PRO A 95 -8.91 -9.62 -31.10
N ALA A 96 -9.05 -8.79 -30.06
CA ALA A 96 -8.06 -8.71 -28.98
C ALA A 96 -8.05 -9.95 -28.06
N LEU A 97 -9.20 -10.63 -27.90
CA LEU A 97 -9.30 -11.83 -27.07
C LEU A 97 -9.13 -13.12 -27.88
N PHE A 98 -9.66 -13.16 -29.10
CA PHE A 98 -9.64 -14.32 -29.97
C PHE A 98 -8.61 -14.17 -31.12
N GLU A 99 -7.42 -13.64 -30.81
CA GLU A 99 -6.33 -13.59 -31.78
C GLU A 99 -6.10 -14.95 -32.46
N LYS A 100 -5.72 -14.93 -33.75
CA LYS A 100 -5.43 -16.18 -34.49
C LYS A 100 -4.35 -16.95 -33.75
N THR A 101 -4.68 -18.21 -33.40
CA THR A 101 -3.81 -19.06 -32.61
C THR A 101 -2.55 -19.44 -33.39
N LYS A 102 -1.41 -19.49 -32.68
CA LYS A 102 -0.17 -20.07 -33.22
C LYS A 102 -0.28 -21.59 -33.20
N ASN A 103 0.28 -22.30 -34.17
CA ASN A 103 0.23 -23.76 -34.30
C ASN A 103 0.54 -24.52 -32.99
N TYR A 104 1.49 -24.03 -32.17
CA TYR A 104 1.82 -24.70 -30.90
C TYR A 104 0.73 -24.53 -29.82
N THR A 105 0.00 -23.41 -29.83
CA THR A 105 -1.13 -23.18 -28.91
C THR A 105 -2.26 -24.15 -29.17
N GLU A 106 -2.55 -24.43 -30.43
CA GLU A 106 -3.56 -25.43 -30.85
C GLU A 106 -3.13 -26.86 -30.53
N LEU A 107 -1.84 -27.19 -30.74
CA LEU A 107 -1.28 -28.50 -30.46
C LEU A 107 -1.33 -28.88 -28.98
N LEU A 108 -1.19 -27.92 -28.09
CA LEU A 108 -1.21 -28.11 -26.64
C LEU A 108 -2.63 -28.04 -26.05
N LEU A 109 -3.65 -27.77 -26.86
CA LEU A 109 -5.03 -27.79 -26.41
C LEU A 109 -5.50 -29.25 -26.21
N SER A 110 -5.76 -29.62 -24.97
CA SER A 110 -6.33 -30.89 -24.55
C SER A 110 -7.53 -30.62 -23.64
N LEU A 111 -8.71 -30.49 -24.27
CA LEU A 111 -9.99 -30.31 -23.58
C LEU A 111 -10.88 -31.54 -23.79
N SER A 112 -11.52 -32.01 -22.73
CA SER A 112 -12.56 -33.02 -22.78
C SER A 112 -13.88 -32.40 -22.32
N VAL A 113 -14.95 -32.75 -23.02
CA VAL A 113 -16.32 -32.36 -22.67
C VAL A 113 -17.10 -33.53 -22.03
N ILE A 114 -16.51 -34.71 -22.02
CA ILE A 114 -17.13 -35.93 -21.43
C ILE A 114 -16.46 -36.32 -20.10
N ASP A 115 -15.25 -35.83 -19.82
CA ASP A 115 -14.52 -36.10 -18.59
C ASP A 115 -15.06 -35.25 -17.43
N GLN A 116 -15.60 -35.92 -16.41
CA GLN A 116 -16.16 -35.25 -15.22
C GLN A 116 -15.08 -34.65 -14.30
N ASP A 117 -13.83 -35.05 -14.47
CA ASP A 117 -12.69 -34.42 -13.80
C ASP A 117 -12.04 -33.34 -14.69
N GLY A 118 -12.63 -33.05 -15.84
CA GLY A 118 -12.14 -32.08 -16.82
C GLY A 118 -12.50 -30.63 -16.51
N VAL A 119 -11.67 -29.69 -16.98
CA VAL A 119 -11.84 -28.24 -16.74
C VAL A 119 -13.19 -27.72 -17.22
N VAL A 120 -13.68 -28.22 -18.38
CA VAL A 120 -14.97 -27.79 -18.94
C VAL A 120 -16.12 -28.22 -18.02
N TYR A 121 -16.06 -29.45 -17.48
CA TYR A 121 -17.08 -29.97 -16.56
C TYR A 121 -17.15 -29.09 -15.29
N HIS A 122 -15.99 -28.80 -14.66
CA HIS A 122 -15.94 -27.99 -13.46
C HIS A 122 -16.40 -26.55 -13.71
N LEU A 123 -16.07 -25.96 -14.86
CA LEU A 123 -16.54 -24.61 -15.23
C LEU A 123 -18.06 -24.51 -15.32
N ILE A 124 -18.73 -25.61 -15.75
CA ILE A 124 -20.17 -25.63 -15.97
C ILE A 124 -20.94 -26.01 -14.69
N HIS A 125 -20.40 -26.96 -13.89
CA HIS A 125 -21.12 -27.57 -12.78
C HIS A 125 -20.76 -27.00 -11.41
N ASP A 126 -19.51 -26.57 -11.21
CA ASP A 126 -19.06 -26.04 -9.91
C ASP A 126 -19.32 -24.54 -9.75
N ILE A 127 -19.43 -23.81 -10.87
CA ILE A 127 -19.80 -22.40 -10.87
C ILE A 127 -21.26 -22.27 -11.31
N PRO A 128 -22.14 -21.70 -10.48
CA PRO A 128 -23.55 -21.53 -10.83
C PRO A 128 -23.71 -20.71 -12.12
N GLU A 129 -24.60 -21.17 -13.00
CA GLU A 129 -24.90 -20.43 -14.25
C GLU A 129 -25.43 -19.03 -13.95
N ASP A 130 -26.15 -18.85 -12.84
CA ASP A 130 -26.71 -17.55 -12.43
C ASP A 130 -25.60 -16.51 -12.15
N ASP A 131 -24.40 -16.93 -11.76
CA ASP A 131 -23.26 -16.03 -11.56
C ASP A 131 -22.75 -15.38 -12.86
N PHE A 132 -22.97 -16.06 -14.00
CA PHE A 132 -22.67 -15.54 -15.34
C PHE A 132 -23.88 -14.82 -15.97
N ASN A 133 -25.11 -15.06 -15.49
CA ASN A 133 -26.34 -14.60 -16.12
C ASN A 133 -26.72 -13.20 -15.63
N ILE A 134 -26.58 -12.19 -16.49
CA ILE A 134 -26.86 -10.79 -16.16
C ILE A 134 -28.34 -10.57 -15.78
N GLU A 135 -29.28 -11.27 -16.42
CA GLU A 135 -30.71 -11.12 -16.11
C GLU A 135 -31.07 -11.67 -14.73
N ARG A 136 -30.24 -12.56 -14.17
CA ARG A 136 -30.42 -13.17 -12.84
C ARG A 136 -29.50 -12.59 -11.76
N GLY A 137 -28.79 -11.52 -12.06
CA GLY A 137 -27.93 -10.81 -11.10
C GLY A 137 -26.45 -11.14 -11.23
N GLY A 138 -26.05 -12.00 -12.17
CA GLY A 138 -24.67 -12.22 -12.54
C GLY A 138 -24.05 -10.97 -13.17
N GLN A 139 -22.74 -10.88 -13.12
CA GLN A 139 -21.99 -9.72 -13.59
C GLN A 139 -20.78 -10.15 -14.43
N VAL A 140 -20.37 -9.31 -15.37
CA VAL A 140 -19.17 -9.57 -16.19
C VAL A 140 -17.89 -9.59 -15.34
N GLU A 141 -17.91 -8.96 -14.18
CA GLU A 141 -16.83 -8.92 -13.18
C GLU A 141 -16.43 -10.30 -12.64
N ILE A 142 -17.27 -11.33 -12.79
CA ILE A 142 -16.92 -12.72 -12.45
C ILE A 142 -15.60 -13.15 -13.12
N ILE A 143 -15.34 -12.63 -14.31
CA ILE A 143 -14.12 -12.91 -15.06
C ILE A 143 -12.89 -12.44 -14.31
N GLY A 144 -12.97 -11.27 -13.69
CA GLY A 144 -11.91 -10.72 -12.86
C GLY A 144 -11.64 -11.54 -11.60
N TRP A 145 -12.70 -12.03 -10.95
CA TRP A 145 -12.58 -12.93 -9.79
C TRP A 145 -11.88 -14.24 -10.16
N LEU A 146 -12.26 -14.87 -11.25
CA LEU A 146 -11.63 -16.11 -11.72
C LEU A 146 -10.15 -15.89 -12.07
N TYR A 147 -9.80 -14.75 -12.66
CA TYR A 147 -8.42 -14.37 -12.96
C TYR A 147 -7.58 -14.16 -11.68
N GLN A 148 -8.16 -13.58 -10.66
CA GLN A 148 -7.48 -13.41 -9.38
C GLN A 148 -7.14 -14.75 -8.72
N TYR A 149 -8.09 -15.69 -8.70
CA TYR A 149 -7.84 -17.04 -8.18
C TYR A 149 -6.76 -17.78 -8.97
N TYR A 150 -6.73 -17.63 -10.28
CA TYR A 150 -5.68 -18.21 -11.12
C TYR A 150 -4.28 -17.72 -10.69
N ASN A 151 -4.14 -16.47 -10.30
CA ASN A 151 -2.85 -15.87 -9.91
C ASN A 151 -2.42 -16.23 -8.46
N THR A 152 -3.19 -17.00 -7.71
CA THR A 152 -2.86 -17.32 -6.30
C THR A 152 -1.57 -18.13 -6.18
N GLU A 153 -1.37 -19.15 -7.01
CA GLU A 153 -0.15 -19.97 -6.99
C GLU A 153 1.09 -19.20 -7.48
N PRO A 154 1.07 -18.48 -8.61
CA PRO A 154 2.18 -17.62 -9.04
C PRO A 154 2.58 -16.59 -7.98
N LYS A 155 1.61 -15.98 -7.30
CA LYS A 155 1.82 -15.04 -6.21
C LYS A 155 2.56 -15.68 -5.04
N ALA A 156 2.10 -16.85 -4.59
CA ALA A 156 2.73 -17.61 -3.50
C ALA A 156 4.17 -18.02 -3.87
N ALA A 157 4.41 -18.44 -5.10
CA ALA A 157 5.73 -18.82 -5.59
C ALA A 157 6.69 -17.61 -5.63
N ALA A 158 6.22 -16.45 -6.06
CA ALA A 158 7.03 -15.22 -6.10
C ALA A 158 7.43 -14.76 -4.68
N PHE A 159 6.52 -14.84 -3.69
CA PHE A 159 6.84 -14.48 -2.30
C PHE A 159 7.73 -15.50 -1.60
N ALA A 160 7.71 -16.76 -2.00
CA ALA A 160 8.60 -17.79 -1.44
C ALA A 160 10.07 -17.64 -1.87
N LYS A 161 10.34 -16.86 -2.92
CA LYS A 161 11.70 -16.57 -3.38
C LYS A 161 12.37 -15.52 -2.47
N ASN A 162 13.61 -15.81 -2.03
CA ASN A 162 14.48 -14.80 -1.41
C ASN A 162 15.14 -13.93 -2.50
N GLY A 163 14.40 -13.11 -3.21
CA GLY A 163 14.93 -12.31 -4.33
C GLY A 163 14.05 -11.11 -4.66
N LYS A 164 14.52 -10.31 -5.62
CA LYS A 164 13.74 -9.20 -6.16
C LYS A 164 12.63 -9.71 -7.06
N ILE A 165 11.53 -8.99 -7.09
CA ILE A 165 10.39 -9.23 -7.98
C ILE A 165 10.83 -8.90 -9.41
N THR A 166 10.64 -9.83 -10.32
CA THR A 166 10.92 -9.65 -11.76
C THR A 166 9.74 -9.00 -12.47
N LYS A 167 9.95 -8.50 -13.70
CA LYS A 167 8.89 -7.88 -14.49
C LYS A 167 7.73 -8.83 -14.78
N GLU A 168 8.02 -10.12 -14.95
CA GLU A 168 7.03 -11.17 -15.20
C GLU A 168 6.20 -11.52 -13.96
N GLU A 169 6.75 -11.29 -12.77
CA GLU A 169 6.09 -11.57 -11.48
C GLU A 169 5.23 -10.39 -10.97
N ILE A 170 5.51 -9.16 -11.45
CA ILE A 170 4.78 -7.95 -11.01
C ILE A 170 3.26 -8.14 -11.11
N PRO A 171 2.67 -8.60 -12.23
CA PRO A 171 1.23 -8.76 -12.32
C PRO A 171 0.65 -9.68 -11.24
N ALA A 172 1.23 -10.86 -11.04
CA ALA A 172 0.72 -11.83 -10.06
C ALA A 172 0.86 -11.33 -8.61
N VAL A 173 1.96 -10.64 -8.28
CA VAL A 173 2.25 -10.15 -6.91
C VAL A 173 1.39 -8.95 -6.54
N THR A 174 1.10 -8.07 -7.50
CA THR A 174 0.43 -6.78 -7.25
C THR A 174 -1.06 -6.81 -7.57
N GLN A 175 -1.55 -7.84 -8.27
CA GLN A 175 -2.95 -7.95 -8.59
C GLN A 175 -3.80 -8.07 -7.33
N LEU A 176 -4.80 -7.19 -7.24
CA LEU A 176 -5.72 -7.08 -6.14
C LEU A 176 -7.07 -6.59 -6.67
N PHE A 177 -8.09 -7.44 -6.58
CA PHE A 177 -9.42 -7.10 -7.05
C PHE A 177 -10.09 -6.10 -6.09
N THR A 178 -10.45 -4.93 -6.62
CA THR A 178 -11.04 -3.87 -5.80
C THR A 178 -12.48 -4.25 -5.41
N PRO A 179 -12.86 -4.21 -4.13
CA PRO A 179 -14.23 -4.47 -3.71
C PRO A 179 -15.25 -3.56 -4.41
N ASP A 180 -16.39 -4.12 -4.83
CA ASP A 180 -17.40 -3.43 -5.63
C ASP A 180 -17.85 -2.09 -5.02
N TRP A 181 -18.13 -2.05 -3.72
CA TRP A 181 -18.55 -0.81 -3.07
C TRP A 181 -17.49 0.29 -3.09
N ILE A 182 -16.20 -0.08 -3.11
CA ILE A 182 -15.09 0.89 -3.22
C ILE A 182 -14.99 1.41 -4.65
N VAL A 183 -15.16 0.54 -5.65
CA VAL A 183 -15.23 0.95 -7.06
C VAL A 183 -16.37 1.96 -7.25
N ARG A 184 -17.57 1.65 -6.72
CA ARG A 184 -18.72 2.56 -6.74
C ARG A 184 -18.40 3.88 -6.06
N TYR A 185 -17.86 3.84 -4.86
CA TYR A 185 -17.42 5.05 -4.16
C TYR A 185 -16.47 5.90 -5.01
N MET A 186 -15.43 5.30 -5.60
CA MET A 186 -14.45 6.04 -6.40
C MET A 186 -15.07 6.67 -7.65
N VAL A 187 -15.86 5.91 -8.40
CA VAL A 187 -16.45 6.36 -9.67
C VAL A 187 -17.58 7.36 -9.43
N GLU A 188 -18.49 7.10 -8.47
CA GLU A 188 -19.59 8.00 -8.13
C GLU A 188 -19.11 9.37 -7.65
N ASN A 189 -18.02 9.39 -6.86
CA ASN A 189 -17.46 10.63 -6.29
C ASN A 189 -16.43 11.33 -7.19
N SER A 190 -16.08 10.78 -8.34
CA SER A 190 -15.21 11.40 -9.34
C SER A 190 -15.96 11.68 -10.64
N LEU A 191 -16.22 10.66 -11.44
CA LEU A 191 -16.96 10.77 -12.69
C LEU A 191 -18.39 11.28 -12.46
N GLY A 192 -19.11 10.66 -11.53
CA GLY A 192 -20.46 11.05 -11.16
C GLY A 192 -20.50 12.49 -10.64
N ARG A 193 -19.58 12.83 -9.74
CA ARG A 193 -19.46 14.18 -9.19
C ARG A 193 -19.22 15.24 -10.25
N LEU A 194 -18.31 14.98 -11.19
CA LEU A 194 -18.02 15.90 -12.30
C LEU A 194 -19.30 16.32 -13.04
N TRP A 195 -20.16 15.33 -13.36
CA TRP A 195 -21.41 15.59 -14.06
C TRP A 195 -22.44 16.28 -13.18
N VAL A 196 -22.70 15.78 -11.98
CA VAL A 196 -23.73 16.32 -11.07
C VAL A 196 -23.42 17.76 -10.63
N GLU A 197 -22.16 18.10 -10.42
CA GLU A 197 -21.76 19.46 -10.06
C GLU A 197 -21.95 20.46 -11.22
N GLY A 198 -21.86 20.00 -12.47
CA GLY A 198 -22.17 20.78 -13.65
C GLY A 198 -23.69 20.82 -13.97
N HIS A 199 -24.42 19.75 -13.63
CA HIS A 199 -25.81 19.52 -13.97
C HIS A 199 -26.64 19.10 -12.75
N PRO A 200 -26.80 19.96 -11.74
CA PRO A 200 -27.43 19.61 -10.46
C PRO A 200 -28.90 19.17 -10.58
N GLU A 201 -29.57 19.54 -11.68
CA GLU A 201 -30.95 19.17 -11.99
C GLU A 201 -31.10 17.73 -12.51
N CYS A 202 -30.02 17.03 -12.85
CA CYS A 202 -30.10 15.70 -13.46
C CYS A 202 -30.64 14.61 -12.52
N GLY A 203 -30.58 14.82 -11.19
CA GLY A 203 -31.08 13.90 -10.17
C GLY A 203 -30.33 12.57 -10.05
N LEU A 204 -29.22 12.38 -10.79
CA LEU A 204 -28.51 11.10 -10.85
C LEU A 204 -27.89 10.66 -9.53
N LYS A 205 -27.46 11.60 -8.67
CA LYS A 205 -26.87 11.29 -7.38
C LYS A 205 -27.77 10.47 -6.45
N GLU A 206 -29.08 10.54 -6.62
CA GLU A 206 -30.05 9.78 -5.83
C GLU A 206 -29.98 8.27 -6.11
N ASN A 207 -29.43 7.90 -7.28
CA ASN A 207 -29.23 6.51 -7.69
C ASN A 207 -27.90 5.92 -7.18
N TRP A 208 -27.01 6.76 -6.66
CA TRP A 208 -25.64 6.37 -6.30
C TRP A 208 -25.47 6.22 -4.79
N LYS A 209 -25.48 4.99 -4.37
CA LYS A 209 -25.46 4.60 -2.95
C LYS A 209 -24.24 5.11 -2.17
N TYR A 210 -23.11 5.28 -2.83
CA TYR A 210 -21.83 5.65 -2.21
C TYR A 210 -21.39 7.07 -2.57
N TYR A 211 -22.28 7.86 -3.19
CA TYR A 211 -22.01 9.28 -3.41
C TYR A 211 -22.05 10.04 -2.10
N LEU A 212 -21.02 10.84 -1.83
CA LEU A 212 -20.95 11.71 -0.65
C LEU A 212 -21.32 13.14 -1.04
N GLU A 213 -22.27 13.72 -0.33
CA GLU A 213 -22.57 15.13 -0.45
C GLU A 213 -21.35 15.99 -0.07
N GLU A 214 -21.25 17.16 -0.70
CA GLU A 214 -20.22 18.13 -0.38
C GLU A 214 -20.36 18.62 1.06
N ALA A 215 -19.24 18.78 1.77
CA ALA A 215 -19.23 19.46 3.06
C ALA A 215 -19.72 20.90 2.92
N GLN A 216 -20.37 21.44 3.95
CA GLN A 216 -20.76 22.84 3.97
C GLN A 216 -19.53 23.74 3.88
N GLN A 217 -19.45 24.55 2.83
CA GLN A 217 -18.34 25.45 2.55
C GLN A 217 -18.68 26.89 2.94
N GLU A 218 -17.66 27.68 3.23
CA GLU A 218 -17.80 29.12 3.45
C GLU A 218 -18.22 29.84 2.15
N PRO A 219 -18.93 30.99 2.23
CA PRO A 219 -19.43 31.69 1.05
C PRO A 219 -18.38 32.02 -0.01
N GLU A 220 -17.17 32.37 0.40
CA GLU A 220 -16.06 32.68 -0.50
C GLU A 220 -15.58 31.44 -1.28
N VAL A 221 -15.56 30.29 -0.62
CA VAL A 221 -15.24 28.99 -1.23
C VAL A 221 -16.34 28.59 -2.22
N GLN A 222 -17.62 28.74 -1.82
CA GLN A 222 -18.76 28.47 -2.71
C GLN A 222 -18.73 29.32 -3.98
N ALA A 223 -18.34 30.60 -3.89
CA ALA A 223 -18.20 31.47 -5.05
C ALA A 223 -17.13 30.96 -6.04
N LYS A 224 -15.98 30.50 -5.53
CA LYS A 224 -14.90 29.91 -6.36
C LYS A 224 -15.35 28.58 -7.00
N LEU A 225 -16.02 27.72 -6.24
CA LEU A 225 -16.56 26.46 -6.76
C LEU A 225 -17.63 26.70 -7.85
N ALA A 226 -18.46 27.73 -7.69
CA ALA A 226 -19.45 28.06 -8.71
C ALA A 226 -18.82 28.45 -10.06
N GLU A 227 -17.66 29.12 -10.05
CA GLU A 227 -16.91 29.40 -11.29
C GLU A 227 -16.36 28.11 -11.93
N ILE A 228 -15.79 27.20 -11.13
CA ILE A 228 -15.29 25.90 -11.62
C ILE A 228 -16.44 25.07 -12.22
N ARG A 229 -17.59 25.07 -11.57
CA ARG A 229 -18.78 24.32 -12.01
C ARG A 229 -19.38 24.83 -13.33
N LYS A 230 -19.10 26.07 -13.72
CA LYS A 230 -19.45 26.54 -15.09
C LYS A 230 -18.67 25.80 -16.18
N GLU A 231 -17.41 25.44 -15.91
CA GLU A 231 -16.62 24.61 -16.82
C GLU A 231 -17.23 23.21 -16.95
N TYR A 232 -17.65 22.61 -15.83
CA TYR A 232 -18.33 21.29 -15.84
C TYR A 232 -19.70 21.34 -16.59
N ALA A 233 -20.45 22.41 -16.41
CA ALA A 233 -21.72 22.59 -17.10
C ALA A 233 -21.59 22.78 -18.62
N ALA A 234 -20.43 23.14 -19.10
CA ALA A 234 -20.12 23.28 -20.52
C ALA A 234 -19.70 21.98 -21.21
N LEU A 235 -19.46 20.92 -20.45
CA LEU A 235 -19.01 19.61 -20.98
C LEU A 235 -20.22 18.87 -21.61
N ASN A 236 -19.98 18.30 -22.79
CA ASN A 236 -20.86 17.25 -23.33
C ASN A 236 -20.39 15.89 -22.81
N PRO A 237 -21.24 14.87 -22.78
CA PRO A 237 -20.83 13.52 -22.36
C PRO A 237 -19.60 12.99 -23.09
N GLU A 238 -19.44 13.25 -24.38
CA GLU A 238 -18.30 12.84 -25.22
C GLU A 238 -16.97 13.49 -24.81
N ASP A 239 -17.01 14.65 -24.15
CA ASP A 239 -15.81 15.36 -23.71
C ASP A 239 -15.17 14.74 -22.47
N ILE A 240 -15.95 13.98 -21.69
CA ILE A 240 -15.54 13.41 -20.42
C ILE A 240 -14.71 12.15 -20.68
N LYS A 241 -13.40 12.27 -20.56
CA LYS A 241 -12.48 11.13 -20.71
C LYS A 241 -12.01 10.64 -19.34
N LEU A 242 -12.17 9.32 -19.12
CA LEU A 242 -11.72 8.62 -17.92
C LEU A 242 -10.64 7.61 -18.27
N ILE A 243 -9.59 7.53 -17.44
CA ILE A 243 -8.55 6.50 -17.57
C ILE A 243 -8.38 5.72 -16.27
N ASP A 244 -8.20 4.42 -16.42
CA ASP A 244 -7.57 3.54 -15.42
C ASP A 244 -6.17 3.12 -15.93
N PRO A 245 -5.08 3.70 -15.41
CA PRO A 245 -3.72 3.38 -15.86
C PRO A 245 -3.17 2.04 -15.33
N CYS A 246 -3.92 1.33 -14.48
CA CYS A 246 -3.61 -0.01 -13.94
C CYS A 246 -4.89 -0.85 -13.91
N MET A 247 -5.53 -1.00 -15.06
CA MET A 247 -6.93 -1.43 -15.16
C MET A 247 -7.20 -2.87 -14.72
N GLY A 248 -6.17 -3.72 -14.61
CA GLY A 248 -6.36 -5.14 -14.33
C GLY A 248 -7.37 -5.77 -15.29
N SER A 249 -8.36 -6.47 -14.76
CA SER A 249 -9.47 -7.05 -15.54
C SER A 249 -10.59 -6.05 -15.92
N GLY A 250 -10.41 -4.75 -15.65
CA GLY A 250 -11.33 -3.69 -16.10
C GLY A 250 -12.51 -3.40 -15.19
N HIS A 251 -12.52 -3.86 -13.95
CA HIS A 251 -13.65 -3.69 -13.02
C HIS A 251 -14.07 -2.21 -12.85
N ILE A 252 -13.10 -1.30 -12.67
CA ILE A 252 -13.38 0.14 -12.56
C ILE A 252 -14.00 0.68 -13.86
N LEU A 253 -13.47 0.25 -15.02
CA LEU A 253 -13.96 0.69 -16.33
C LEU A 253 -15.40 0.20 -16.61
N VAL A 254 -15.73 -1.01 -16.17
CA VAL A 254 -17.08 -1.58 -16.33
C VAL A 254 -18.11 -0.77 -15.53
N TYR A 255 -17.81 -0.43 -14.28
CA TYR A 255 -18.72 0.41 -13.50
C TYR A 255 -18.75 1.87 -13.99
N ALA A 256 -17.62 2.40 -14.45
CA ALA A 256 -17.59 3.72 -15.09
C ALA A 256 -18.47 3.76 -16.35
N PHE A 257 -18.55 2.65 -17.09
CA PHE A 257 -19.47 2.51 -18.23
C PHE A 257 -20.93 2.70 -17.79
N ASP A 258 -21.35 2.08 -16.69
CA ASP A 258 -22.71 2.23 -16.16
C ASP A 258 -23.04 3.66 -15.73
N VAL A 259 -22.09 4.34 -15.09
CA VAL A 259 -22.26 5.75 -14.69
C VAL A 259 -22.31 6.65 -15.92
N LEU A 260 -21.45 6.42 -16.92
CA LEU A 260 -21.49 7.15 -18.20
C LEU A 260 -22.81 6.92 -18.94
N MET A 261 -23.33 5.70 -18.96
CA MET A 261 -24.62 5.39 -19.58
C MET A 261 -25.72 6.27 -18.97
N GLN A 262 -25.79 6.37 -17.64
CA GLN A 262 -26.74 7.23 -16.94
C GLN A 262 -26.53 8.71 -17.29
N ILE A 263 -25.29 9.17 -17.41
CA ILE A 263 -24.93 10.52 -17.85
C ILE A 263 -25.47 10.80 -19.26
N TYR A 264 -25.20 9.89 -20.21
CA TYR A 264 -25.70 10.03 -21.59
C TYR A 264 -27.23 10.02 -21.68
N GLU A 265 -27.89 9.13 -20.93
CA GLU A 265 -29.34 9.10 -20.86
C GLU A 265 -29.91 10.40 -20.29
N SER A 266 -29.30 10.96 -19.26
CA SER A 266 -29.71 12.27 -18.70
C SER A 266 -29.55 13.42 -19.69
N ALA A 267 -28.57 13.27 -20.61
CA ALA A 267 -28.36 14.24 -21.71
C ALA A 267 -29.22 13.96 -22.94
N GLY A 268 -30.10 12.94 -22.92
CA GLY A 268 -31.08 12.64 -23.95
C GLY A 268 -30.61 11.69 -25.05
N TYR A 269 -29.50 11.00 -24.89
CA TYR A 269 -29.01 10.00 -25.84
C TYR A 269 -29.79 8.68 -25.69
N SER A 270 -29.91 7.94 -26.79
CA SER A 270 -30.39 6.56 -26.73
C SER A 270 -29.33 5.65 -26.16
N GLN A 271 -29.69 4.58 -25.43
CA GLN A 271 -28.75 3.59 -24.87
C GLN A 271 -27.83 3.02 -25.96
N ARG A 272 -28.36 2.79 -27.14
CA ARG A 272 -27.59 2.24 -28.26
C ARG A 272 -26.48 3.19 -28.72
N ASP A 273 -26.82 4.49 -28.89
CA ASP A 273 -25.83 5.46 -29.36
C ASP A 273 -24.85 5.82 -28.26
N ALA A 274 -25.33 5.90 -27.01
CA ALA A 274 -24.54 6.10 -25.83
C ALA A 274 -23.46 4.99 -25.67
N ALA A 275 -23.85 3.72 -25.79
CA ALA A 275 -22.91 2.60 -25.67
C ALA A 275 -21.78 2.67 -26.68
N LYS A 276 -22.07 3.07 -27.92
CA LYS A 276 -21.06 3.27 -28.95
C LYS A 276 -20.15 4.45 -28.60
N SER A 277 -20.74 5.60 -28.25
CA SER A 277 -19.98 6.80 -27.93
C SER A 277 -19.08 6.62 -26.72
N ILE A 278 -19.53 5.88 -25.67
CA ILE A 278 -18.73 5.58 -24.48
C ILE A 278 -17.45 4.82 -24.85
N LEU A 279 -17.53 3.80 -25.71
CA LEU A 279 -16.36 3.07 -26.18
C LEU A 279 -15.38 3.94 -26.95
N GLU A 280 -15.93 4.77 -27.86
CA GLU A 280 -15.12 5.58 -28.78
C GLU A 280 -14.52 6.83 -28.12
N ASN A 281 -15.16 7.40 -27.08
CA ASN A 281 -14.78 8.71 -26.57
C ASN A 281 -14.37 8.76 -25.11
N ASN A 282 -14.92 7.89 -24.23
CA ASN A 282 -14.87 8.14 -22.80
C ASN A 282 -13.92 7.24 -22.03
N ILE A 283 -13.89 5.93 -22.32
CA ILE A 283 -13.19 4.93 -21.52
C ILE A 283 -11.82 4.63 -22.09
N TYR A 284 -10.80 4.77 -21.23
CA TYR A 284 -9.39 4.47 -21.52
C TYR A 284 -8.82 3.59 -20.42
N GLY A 285 -7.99 2.63 -20.78
CA GLY A 285 -7.35 1.72 -19.84
C GLY A 285 -5.96 1.29 -20.29
N LEU A 286 -5.04 1.12 -19.32
CA LEU A 286 -3.69 0.62 -19.55
C LEU A 286 -3.36 -0.46 -18.52
N ASP A 287 -2.68 -1.51 -18.96
CA ASP A 287 -2.06 -2.49 -18.07
C ASP A 287 -0.74 -2.99 -18.66
N ILE A 288 0.17 -3.51 -17.83
CA ILE A 288 1.41 -4.14 -18.28
C ILE A 288 1.19 -5.59 -18.69
N ASP A 289 0.13 -6.22 -18.21
CA ASP A 289 -0.21 -7.62 -18.45
C ASP A 289 -1.14 -7.75 -19.66
N ASP A 290 -0.65 -8.43 -20.71
CA ASP A 290 -1.44 -8.71 -21.92
C ASP A 290 -2.72 -9.52 -21.61
N ARG A 291 -2.69 -10.34 -20.57
CA ARG A 291 -3.80 -11.18 -20.13
C ARG A 291 -4.89 -10.38 -19.44
N ALA A 292 -4.50 -9.51 -18.52
CA ALA A 292 -5.41 -8.56 -17.89
C ALA A 292 -6.08 -7.65 -18.93
N TYR A 293 -5.31 -7.15 -19.89
CA TYR A 293 -5.83 -6.39 -21.01
C TYR A 293 -6.92 -7.13 -21.79
N GLN A 294 -6.70 -8.41 -22.15
CA GLN A 294 -7.68 -9.20 -22.89
C GLN A 294 -9.01 -9.31 -22.11
N LEU A 295 -8.93 -9.52 -20.80
CA LEU A 295 -10.11 -9.61 -19.94
C LEU A 295 -10.82 -8.26 -19.80
N ALA A 296 -10.07 -7.16 -19.63
CA ALA A 296 -10.62 -5.82 -19.54
C ALA A 296 -11.32 -5.42 -20.85
N TYR A 297 -10.68 -5.69 -21.99
CA TYR A 297 -11.29 -5.48 -23.31
C TYR A 297 -12.60 -6.25 -23.43
N PHE A 298 -12.59 -7.54 -23.10
CA PHE A 298 -13.78 -8.37 -23.13
C PHE A 298 -14.88 -7.84 -22.20
N ALA A 299 -14.54 -7.51 -20.96
CA ALA A 299 -15.49 -7.03 -19.97
C ALA A 299 -16.18 -5.72 -20.42
N VAL A 300 -15.41 -4.77 -20.95
CA VAL A 300 -15.93 -3.50 -21.48
C VAL A 300 -16.81 -3.73 -22.73
N MET A 301 -16.40 -4.62 -23.63
CA MET A 301 -17.20 -4.97 -24.82
C MET A 301 -18.49 -5.69 -24.45
N MET A 302 -18.48 -6.61 -23.48
CA MET A 302 -19.70 -7.27 -22.99
C MET A 302 -20.63 -6.27 -22.30
N LYS A 303 -20.07 -5.32 -21.56
CA LYS A 303 -20.85 -4.24 -20.95
C LYS A 303 -21.55 -3.39 -22.02
N ALA A 304 -20.85 -3.00 -23.06
CA ALA A 304 -21.45 -2.29 -24.20
C ALA A 304 -22.53 -3.14 -24.91
N ARG A 305 -22.34 -4.46 -25.01
CA ARG A 305 -23.27 -5.39 -25.63
C ARG A 305 -24.62 -5.47 -24.88
N GLN A 306 -24.62 -5.25 -23.55
CA GLN A 306 -25.86 -5.19 -22.76
C GLN A 306 -26.82 -4.10 -23.28
N TYR A 307 -26.26 -2.97 -23.69
CA TYR A 307 -27.01 -1.80 -24.14
C TYR A 307 -27.18 -1.71 -25.67
N ASN A 308 -26.26 -2.32 -26.44
CA ASN A 308 -26.29 -2.31 -27.89
C ASN A 308 -26.03 -3.71 -28.49
N ARG A 309 -27.09 -4.40 -28.91
CA ARG A 309 -27.01 -5.77 -29.47
C ARG A 309 -26.10 -5.89 -30.70
N ARG A 310 -25.82 -4.80 -31.42
CA ARG A 310 -25.00 -4.78 -32.66
C ARG A 310 -23.60 -4.25 -32.45
N ILE A 311 -23.14 -4.08 -31.21
CA ILE A 311 -21.85 -3.48 -30.91
C ILE A 311 -20.68 -4.41 -31.28
N LEU A 312 -20.89 -5.72 -31.24
CA LEU A 312 -19.90 -6.72 -31.58
C LEU A 312 -19.83 -6.92 -33.10
N ASN A 313 -19.23 -5.99 -33.81
CA ASN A 313 -19.08 -6.03 -35.26
C ASN A 313 -17.62 -5.88 -35.73
N GLY A 314 -16.66 -5.83 -34.81
CA GLY A 314 -15.23 -5.68 -35.09
C GLY A 314 -14.79 -4.26 -35.52
N GLU A 315 -15.73 -3.34 -35.70
CA GLU A 315 -15.44 -1.98 -36.22
C GLU A 315 -15.32 -0.91 -35.14
N ASN A 316 -15.78 -1.20 -33.92
CA ASN A 316 -15.82 -0.21 -32.84
C ASN A 316 -14.46 -0.07 -32.16
N SER A 317 -14.00 1.16 -32.00
CA SER A 317 -12.80 1.46 -31.22
C SER A 317 -13.06 1.22 -29.73
N CYS A 318 -12.10 0.61 -29.05
CA CYS A 318 -12.09 0.48 -27.59
C CYS A 318 -10.68 0.85 -27.10
N HIS A 319 -10.58 1.89 -26.28
CA HIS A 319 -9.29 2.46 -25.90
C HIS A 319 -8.68 1.82 -24.66
N VAL A 320 -8.69 0.50 -24.60
CA VAL A 320 -7.96 -0.26 -23.58
C VAL A 320 -6.76 -0.95 -24.24
N TYR A 321 -5.60 -0.92 -23.61
CA TYR A 321 -4.35 -1.39 -24.21
C TYR A 321 -3.45 -2.10 -23.19
N ALA A 322 -2.79 -3.16 -23.66
CA ALA A 322 -1.60 -3.69 -22.98
C ALA A 322 -0.39 -2.84 -23.38
N ILE A 323 0.36 -2.36 -22.41
CA ILE A 323 1.60 -1.60 -22.68
C ILE A 323 2.57 -2.49 -23.43
N GLN A 324 3.06 -2.02 -24.57
CA GLN A 324 4.04 -2.69 -25.41
C GLN A 324 5.36 -1.92 -25.41
N GLU A 325 6.46 -2.66 -25.60
CA GLU A 325 7.81 -2.09 -25.69
C GLU A 325 8.30 -2.01 -27.13
N SER A 326 9.12 -1.01 -27.43
CA SER A 326 9.65 -0.76 -28.77
C SER A 326 10.89 -1.58 -29.10
N ASN A 327 11.36 -2.42 -28.18
CA ASN A 327 12.63 -3.16 -28.29
C ASN A 327 12.73 -4.05 -29.53
N SER A 328 11.60 -4.61 -29.96
CA SER A 328 11.53 -5.51 -31.12
C SER A 328 11.28 -4.81 -32.45
N VAL A 329 11.01 -3.49 -32.43
CA VAL A 329 10.71 -2.72 -33.66
C VAL A 329 11.95 -2.61 -34.55
N ASN A 330 11.81 -3.06 -35.79
CA ASN A 330 12.89 -2.89 -36.78
C ASN A 330 12.94 -1.43 -37.27
N ARG A 331 13.76 -0.60 -36.63
CA ARG A 331 13.89 0.82 -36.99
C ARG A 331 14.43 1.04 -38.43
N ALA A 332 15.06 0.05 -39.07
CA ALA A 332 15.48 0.14 -40.46
C ALA A 332 14.29 0.19 -41.43
N HIS A 333 13.12 -0.30 -41.02
CA HIS A 333 11.88 -0.21 -41.81
C HIS A 333 11.29 1.20 -41.87
N LEU A 334 11.68 2.12 -40.96
CA LEU A 334 11.16 3.50 -40.98
C LEU A 334 11.40 4.25 -42.30
N LYS A 335 12.38 3.82 -43.12
CA LYS A 335 12.64 4.36 -44.45
C LYS A 335 11.53 4.06 -45.47
N TYR A 336 10.73 3.02 -45.26
CA TYR A 336 9.65 2.59 -46.15
C TYR A 336 8.33 3.27 -45.90
N PHE A 337 8.23 4.08 -44.86
CA PHE A 337 7.03 4.83 -44.51
C PHE A 337 7.07 6.27 -44.97
N GLY A 338 5.92 6.94 -45.03
CA GLY A 338 5.76 8.33 -45.46
C GLY A 338 5.83 8.50 -46.98
N ALA A 339 5.37 7.52 -47.75
CA ALA A 339 5.26 7.66 -49.22
C ALA A 339 4.29 8.80 -49.58
N GLY A 340 4.74 9.67 -50.53
CA GLY A 340 3.90 10.80 -50.96
C GLY A 340 3.81 11.98 -49.97
N MET A 341 4.45 11.91 -48.82
CA MET A 341 4.60 13.06 -47.91
C MET A 341 5.69 13.99 -48.37
N ASP A 342 5.58 15.29 -48.08
CA ASP A 342 6.70 16.20 -48.33
C ASP A 342 7.88 15.91 -47.37
N ASP A 343 9.09 16.30 -47.73
CA ASP A 343 10.30 15.99 -46.98
C ASP A 343 10.30 16.58 -45.57
N ILE A 344 9.63 17.70 -45.33
CA ILE A 344 9.57 18.37 -44.02
C ILE A 344 8.64 17.58 -43.08
N GLU A 345 7.44 17.27 -43.57
CA GLU A 345 6.46 16.44 -42.78
C GLU A 345 7.03 15.05 -42.50
N LYS A 346 7.66 14.41 -43.51
CA LYS A 346 8.27 13.09 -43.38
C LYS A 346 9.39 13.06 -42.34
N ASN A 347 10.30 14.05 -42.38
CA ASN A 347 11.37 14.15 -41.38
C ASN A 347 10.83 14.48 -40.00
N ALA A 348 9.82 15.35 -39.86
CA ALA A 348 9.17 15.67 -38.60
C ALA A 348 8.48 14.45 -38.00
N ALA A 349 7.75 13.67 -38.79
CA ALA A 349 7.10 12.43 -38.36
C ALA A 349 8.11 11.40 -37.86
N LYS A 350 9.19 11.19 -38.68
CA LYS A 350 10.25 10.25 -38.32
C LYS A 350 10.92 10.62 -36.99
N MET A 351 11.30 11.89 -36.79
CA MET A 351 11.92 12.35 -35.54
C MET A 351 11.01 12.16 -34.32
N GLN A 352 9.72 12.50 -34.46
CA GLN A 352 8.74 12.30 -33.36
C GLN A 352 8.54 10.81 -33.08
N LEU A 353 8.47 9.97 -34.12
CA LEU A 353 8.31 8.53 -33.94
C LEU A 353 9.54 7.90 -33.26
N GLU A 354 10.77 8.30 -33.69
CA GLU A 354 11.99 7.87 -33.00
C GLU A 354 11.99 8.27 -31.52
N GLY A 355 11.57 9.50 -31.20
CA GLY A 355 11.40 9.94 -29.78
C GLY A 355 10.39 9.11 -29.01
N LEU A 356 9.27 8.75 -29.62
CA LEU A 356 8.29 7.84 -29.03
C LEU A 356 8.88 6.44 -28.78
N LEU A 357 9.58 5.89 -29.78
CA LEU A 357 10.23 4.57 -29.67
C LEU A 357 11.30 4.55 -28.56
N ASP A 358 12.09 5.64 -28.44
CA ASP A 358 13.07 5.76 -27.36
C ASP A 358 12.41 5.79 -25.98
N THR A 359 11.29 6.50 -25.85
CA THR A 359 10.53 6.57 -24.60
C THR A 359 9.92 5.22 -24.23
N LEU A 360 9.43 4.45 -25.21
CA LEU A 360 8.79 3.15 -24.99
C LEU A 360 9.79 1.97 -24.98
N THR A 361 11.10 2.23 -24.97
CA THR A 361 12.10 1.19 -24.73
C THR A 361 11.93 0.64 -23.30
N ASP A 362 11.88 -0.69 -23.17
CA ASP A 362 11.62 -1.40 -21.92
C ASP A 362 10.31 -0.98 -21.22
N ALA A 363 9.31 -0.51 -21.99
CA ALA A 363 8.07 0.03 -21.42
C ALA A 363 7.28 -0.99 -20.58
N LYS A 364 7.40 -2.29 -20.85
CA LYS A 364 6.80 -3.34 -20.02
C LYS A 364 7.42 -3.45 -18.62
N GLU A 365 8.64 -2.94 -18.42
CA GLU A 365 9.27 -2.88 -17.10
C GLU A 365 8.76 -1.69 -16.27
N TYR A 366 8.51 -0.56 -16.93
CA TYR A 366 8.09 0.69 -16.27
C TYR A 366 6.56 0.85 -16.20
N GLY A 367 5.85 0.32 -17.17
CA GLY A 367 4.39 0.47 -17.21
C GLY A 367 3.94 1.93 -17.43
N SER A 368 2.75 2.24 -16.98
CA SER A 368 2.10 3.56 -17.14
C SER A 368 2.72 4.69 -16.30
N ILE A 369 3.76 4.41 -15.49
CA ILE A 369 4.54 5.48 -14.83
C ILE A 369 5.47 6.23 -15.79
N LEU A 370 5.68 5.72 -17.02
CA LEU A 370 6.37 6.45 -18.08
C LEU A 370 5.61 7.73 -18.43
N ASN A 371 6.37 8.82 -18.61
CA ASN A 371 5.82 10.08 -19.09
C ASN A 371 6.13 10.23 -20.57
N VAL A 372 5.12 10.11 -21.42
CA VAL A 372 5.23 10.27 -22.87
C VAL A 372 4.92 11.71 -23.23
N GLU A 373 5.78 12.31 -24.06
CA GLU A 373 5.56 13.65 -24.60
C GLU A 373 4.36 13.67 -25.56
N SER A 374 3.75 14.82 -25.73
CA SER A 374 2.68 14.98 -26.71
C SER A 374 3.28 15.18 -28.09
N TYR A 375 2.98 14.29 -29.02
CA TYR A 375 3.39 14.33 -30.42
C TYR A 375 2.18 14.69 -31.31
N ASN A 376 2.43 14.95 -32.60
CA ASN A 376 1.37 15.06 -33.59
C ASN A 376 0.93 13.65 -34.04
N TRP A 377 -0.03 13.09 -33.30
CA TRP A 377 -0.49 11.70 -33.47
C TRP A 377 -1.06 11.43 -34.87
N ASP A 378 -1.79 12.39 -35.45
CA ASP A 378 -2.32 12.28 -36.81
C ASP A 378 -1.21 12.25 -37.86
N LEU A 379 -0.16 13.03 -37.65
CA LEU A 379 1.02 12.99 -38.51
C LEU A 379 1.73 11.64 -38.42
N LEU A 380 1.86 11.07 -37.22
CA LEU A 380 2.48 9.75 -37.04
C LEU A 380 1.66 8.64 -37.71
N ARG A 381 0.33 8.65 -37.56
CA ARG A 381 -0.56 7.68 -38.22
C ARG A 381 -0.49 7.82 -39.75
N ARG A 382 -0.53 9.04 -40.28
CA ARG A 382 -0.38 9.29 -41.73
C ARG A 382 0.97 8.77 -42.23
N PHE A 383 2.05 8.96 -41.48
CA PHE A 383 3.38 8.49 -41.82
C PHE A 383 3.42 6.96 -41.91
N VAL A 384 2.88 6.23 -40.95
CA VAL A 384 2.86 4.76 -40.92
C VAL A 384 1.89 4.20 -41.99
N ALA A 385 0.75 4.85 -42.22
CA ALA A 385 -0.22 4.41 -43.22
C ALA A 385 0.28 4.62 -44.70
N ALA A 386 1.22 5.53 -44.92
CA ALA A 386 1.77 5.83 -46.22
C ALA A 386 2.97 4.93 -46.54
N GLU A 387 2.72 3.66 -46.80
CA GLU A 387 3.74 2.68 -47.16
C GLU A 387 4.17 2.81 -48.61
N ASP A 388 5.50 2.73 -48.89
CA ASP A 388 6.05 2.67 -50.22
C ASP A 388 6.14 1.21 -50.68
N THR A 389 4.99 0.66 -51.09
CA THR A 389 4.88 -0.72 -51.58
C THR A 389 5.15 -0.85 -53.10
N ALA A 390 5.38 0.27 -53.79
CA ALA A 390 5.58 0.29 -55.25
C ALA A 390 7.00 -0.12 -55.71
N GLY A 391 7.90 -0.39 -54.82
CA GLY A 391 9.29 -0.80 -55.07
C GLY A 391 9.49 -2.32 -55.01
N GLN A 392 10.50 -2.82 -55.70
CA GLN A 392 10.92 -4.23 -55.69
C GLN A 392 10.93 -4.79 -54.25
N ILE A 393 10.26 -5.94 -54.04
CA ILE A 393 10.38 -6.75 -52.83
C ILE A 393 11.87 -7.09 -52.64
N SER A 394 12.52 -6.45 -51.73
CA SER A 394 13.88 -6.72 -51.28
C SER A 394 13.84 -7.55 -49.99
N MET A 395 14.93 -8.27 -49.72
CA MET A 395 15.03 -8.96 -48.40
C MET A 395 14.88 -8.01 -47.21
N ASP A 396 15.17 -6.73 -47.38
CA ASP A 396 15.06 -5.68 -46.36
C ASP A 396 13.63 -5.17 -46.16
N SER A 397 12.66 -5.47 -47.04
CA SER A 397 11.25 -5.07 -46.93
C SER A 397 10.35 -6.17 -46.37
N VAL A 398 10.91 -7.33 -46.08
CA VAL A 398 10.15 -8.42 -45.44
C VAL A 398 9.77 -8.03 -44.00
N GLY A 399 8.47 -8.09 -43.66
CA GLY A 399 7.95 -7.74 -42.32
C GLY A 399 7.70 -6.24 -42.11
N VAL A 400 7.64 -5.41 -43.16
CA VAL A 400 7.24 -3.98 -43.04
C VAL A 400 5.81 -3.86 -42.56
N GLU A 401 4.88 -4.71 -43.01
CA GLU A 401 3.48 -4.75 -42.57
C GLU A 401 3.40 -5.05 -41.05
N ASP A 402 4.16 -6.05 -40.57
CA ASP A 402 4.24 -6.36 -39.13
C ASP A 402 4.78 -5.17 -38.33
N THR A 403 5.77 -4.46 -38.88
CA THR A 403 6.31 -3.24 -38.26
C THR A 403 5.30 -2.11 -38.26
N ALA A 404 4.50 -1.95 -39.31
CA ALA A 404 3.42 -0.94 -39.34
C ALA A 404 2.37 -1.20 -38.24
N GLU A 405 1.98 -2.44 -38.07
CA GLU A 405 1.05 -2.84 -37.02
C GLU A 405 1.62 -2.56 -35.63
N GLN A 406 2.89 -2.94 -35.39
CA GLN A 406 3.57 -2.62 -34.11
C GLN A 406 3.65 -1.11 -33.87
N LEU A 407 4.00 -0.31 -34.88
CA LEU A 407 4.08 1.14 -34.78
C LEU A 407 2.72 1.76 -34.46
N ASN A 408 1.64 1.32 -35.11
CA ASN A 408 0.29 1.82 -34.80
C ASN A 408 -0.13 1.52 -33.36
N ARG A 409 0.14 0.30 -32.85
CA ARG A 409 -0.10 -0.05 -31.44
C ARG A 409 0.70 0.86 -30.48
N LEU A 410 1.98 1.12 -30.77
CA LEU A 410 2.82 2.00 -29.94
C LEU A 410 2.37 3.47 -30.00
N ILE A 411 1.87 3.94 -31.15
CA ILE A 411 1.27 5.27 -31.31
C ILE A 411 0.01 5.39 -30.43
N ASP A 412 -0.89 4.41 -30.46
CA ASP A 412 -2.12 4.42 -29.67
C ASP A 412 -1.83 4.40 -28.16
N ILE A 413 -0.87 3.57 -27.72
CA ILE A 413 -0.40 3.53 -26.33
C ILE A 413 0.24 4.86 -25.94
N GLY A 414 1.12 5.39 -26.78
CA GLY A 414 1.80 6.66 -26.56
C GLY A 414 0.82 7.83 -26.44
N GLU A 415 -0.15 7.90 -27.35
CA GLU A 415 -1.21 8.92 -27.29
C GLU A 415 -2.03 8.80 -26.01
N THR A 416 -2.43 7.57 -25.62
CA THR A 416 -3.17 7.33 -24.40
C THR A 416 -2.37 7.74 -23.16
N MET A 417 -1.06 7.48 -23.12
CA MET A 417 -0.19 7.87 -22.01
C MET A 417 0.09 9.37 -21.94
N ALA A 418 0.09 10.07 -23.07
CA ALA A 418 0.34 11.52 -23.17
C ALA A 418 -0.91 12.35 -22.91
N ARG A 419 -2.08 11.81 -23.19
CA ARG A 419 -3.38 12.47 -23.06
C ARG A 419 -3.66 12.90 -21.62
N LYS A 420 -4.47 13.94 -21.46
CA LYS A 420 -5.03 14.40 -20.17
C LYS A 420 -6.50 14.00 -20.07
N TYR A 421 -6.92 13.66 -18.86
CA TYR A 421 -8.23 13.08 -18.57
C TYR A 421 -8.98 13.91 -17.54
N TRP A 422 -10.30 14.00 -17.68
CA TRP A 422 -11.16 14.59 -16.65
C TRP A 422 -11.21 13.77 -15.38
N VAL A 423 -11.08 12.45 -15.53
CA VAL A 423 -11.07 11.52 -14.40
C VAL A 423 -9.93 10.52 -14.57
N THR A 424 -9.09 10.39 -13.55
CA THR A 424 -8.17 9.27 -13.37
C THR A 424 -8.65 8.43 -12.20
N CYS A 425 -9.01 7.16 -12.44
CA CYS A 425 -9.58 6.29 -11.42
C CYS A 425 -8.85 4.93 -11.44
N THR A 426 -8.16 4.55 -10.36
CA THR A 426 -7.33 3.34 -10.38
C THR A 426 -7.07 2.75 -9.01
N ASN A 427 -6.77 1.44 -8.99
CA ASN A 427 -6.12 0.72 -7.91
C ASN A 427 -4.69 0.37 -8.37
N PRO A 428 -3.66 1.17 -8.04
CA PRO A 428 -2.30 0.95 -8.51
C PRO A 428 -1.63 -0.23 -7.79
N PRO A 429 -0.51 -0.76 -8.33
CA PRO A 429 0.25 -1.82 -7.67
C PRO A 429 0.86 -1.37 -6.34
N TYR A 430 0.82 -2.25 -5.31
CA TYR A 430 1.45 -2.04 -4.00
C TYR A 430 2.76 -2.81 -3.95
N ALA A 431 3.85 -2.12 -4.21
CA ALA A 431 5.18 -2.73 -4.23
C ALA A 431 6.25 -1.70 -3.83
N GLY A 432 6.96 -1.98 -2.75
CA GLY A 432 8.10 -1.18 -2.36
C GLY A 432 9.19 -1.22 -3.45
N THR A 433 9.58 -0.07 -3.96
CA THR A 433 10.48 0.02 -5.13
C THR A 433 11.85 -0.59 -4.91
N SER A 434 12.31 -0.72 -3.64
CA SER A 434 13.53 -1.44 -3.28
C SER A 434 13.49 -2.93 -3.58
N ASN A 435 12.29 -3.52 -3.69
CA ASN A 435 12.05 -4.94 -3.96
C ASN A 435 11.94 -5.24 -5.46
N LEU A 436 11.87 -4.19 -6.29
CA LEU A 436 11.78 -4.29 -7.74
C LEU A 436 13.17 -4.34 -8.40
N SER A 437 13.20 -4.46 -9.72
CA SER A 437 14.43 -4.45 -10.52
C SER A 437 15.27 -3.18 -10.28
N ALA A 438 16.55 -3.24 -10.58
CA ALA A 438 17.44 -2.09 -10.46
C ALA A 438 17.02 -0.95 -11.40
N ASN A 439 16.50 -1.29 -12.59
CA ASN A 439 16.09 -0.32 -13.61
C ASN A 439 14.89 0.49 -13.10
N VAL A 440 13.83 -0.19 -12.65
CA VAL A 440 12.64 0.47 -12.07
C VAL A 440 13.02 1.34 -10.87
N ASN A 441 13.83 0.82 -9.94
CA ASN A 441 14.27 1.56 -8.76
C ASN A 441 15.04 2.84 -9.14
N ASN A 442 15.96 2.76 -10.11
CA ASN A 442 16.71 3.92 -10.59
C ASN A 442 15.82 4.92 -11.34
N PHE A 443 14.90 4.42 -12.17
CA PHE A 443 13.93 5.24 -12.89
C PHE A 443 13.05 6.04 -11.92
N VAL A 444 12.48 5.37 -10.93
CA VAL A 444 11.61 6.01 -9.93
C VAL A 444 12.38 7.03 -9.09
N LYS A 445 13.60 6.72 -8.65
CA LYS A 445 14.44 7.68 -7.91
C LYS A 445 14.74 8.94 -8.70
N LYS A 446 14.91 8.83 -10.03
CA LYS A 446 15.20 9.94 -10.93
C LYS A 446 13.95 10.78 -11.21
N ASN A 447 12.84 10.15 -11.55
CA ASN A 447 11.66 10.83 -12.09
C ASN A 447 10.60 11.15 -11.01
N TYR A 448 10.57 10.39 -9.90
CA TYR A 448 9.60 10.51 -8.79
C TYR A 448 10.31 10.51 -7.43
N PRO A 449 11.25 11.45 -7.18
CA PRO A 449 12.08 11.44 -5.97
C PRO A 449 11.28 11.56 -4.67
N ASP A 450 10.10 12.17 -4.70
CA ASP A 450 9.27 12.49 -3.54
C ASP A 450 8.30 11.35 -3.17
N SER A 451 8.01 10.45 -4.11
CA SER A 451 7.14 9.28 -3.94
C SER A 451 7.85 7.93 -4.12
N LYS A 452 9.16 7.96 -4.27
CA LYS A 452 10.03 6.83 -4.65
C LYS A 452 9.99 5.59 -3.76
N ALA A 453 9.34 5.63 -2.61
CA ALA A 453 9.38 4.53 -1.64
C ALA A 453 8.51 3.34 -2.06
N ASP A 454 7.39 3.59 -2.74
CA ASP A 454 6.45 2.56 -3.18
C ASP A 454 5.75 2.98 -4.48
N LEU A 455 5.36 1.99 -5.32
CA LEU A 455 4.71 2.26 -6.60
C LEU A 455 3.36 2.95 -6.44
N PHE A 456 2.53 2.60 -5.45
CA PHE A 456 1.25 3.30 -5.26
C PHE A 456 1.44 4.81 -5.06
N ALA A 457 2.53 5.21 -4.39
CA ALA A 457 2.84 6.61 -4.18
C ALA A 457 3.32 7.29 -5.47
N VAL A 458 4.10 6.59 -6.30
CA VAL A 458 4.47 7.04 -7.64
C VAL A 458 3.22 7.28 -8.49
N PHE A 459 2.23 6.38 -8.41
CA PHE A 459 0.98 6.53 -9.13
C PHE A 459 0.11 7.69 -8.62
N ILE A 460 0.21 8.09 -7.34
CA ILE A 460 -0.45 9.32 -6.86
C ILE A 460 0.07 10.54 -7.65
N GLU A 461 1.38 10.66 -7.86
CA GLU A 461 1.96 11.74 -8.67
C GLU A 461 1.61 11.57 -10.16
N ARG A 462 1.71 10.36 -10.70
CA ARG A 462 1.46 10.10 -12.12
C ARG A 462 0.00 10.36 -12.50
N CYS A 463 -0.96 9.89 -11.74
CA CYS A 463 -2.38 10.14 -11.98
C CYS A 463 -2.69 11.64 -11.93
N ARG A 464 -2.08 12.39 -10.98
CA ARG A 464 -2.21 13.86 -10.99
C ARG A 464 -1.66 14.48 -12.27
N GLN A 465 -0.54 13.98 -12.80
CA GLN A 465 0.01 14.46 -14.07
C GLN A 465 -0.90 14.14 -15.26
N MET A 466 -1.66 13.05 -15.23
CA MET A 466 -2.61 12.66 -16.28
C MET A 466 -3.96 13.38 -16.17
N THR A 467 -4.27 14.01 -15.04
CA THR A 467 -5.56 14.70 -14.80
C THR A 467 -5.48 16.13 -15.29
N VAL A 468 -6.53 16.62 -15.99
CA VAL A 468 -6.69 18.03 -16.37
C VAL A 468 -6.86 18.91 -15.13
N ASN A 469 -6.66 20.21 -15.26
CA ASN A 469 -7.03 21.13 -14.19
C ASN A 469 -8.55 21.04 -13.96
N ASN A 470 -8.98 21.15 -12.71
CA ASN A 470 -10.37 20.94 -12.27
C ASN A 470 -10.89 19.50 -12.49
N GLY A 471 -10.10 18.58 -13.04
CA GLY A 471 -10.46 17.17 -13.15
C GLY A 471 -10.31 16.42 -11.82
N PHE A 472 -10.75 15.16 -11.78
CA PHE A 472 -10.75 14.34 -10.57
C PHE A 472 -9.76 13.18 -10.65
N GLN A 473 -9.12 12.90 -9.53
CA GLN A 473 -8.29 11.74 -9.30
C GLN A 473 -8.92 10.90 -8.18
N ALA A 474 -9.32 9.66 -8.47
CA ALA A 474 -9.87 8.71 -7.52
C ALA A 474 -8.96 7.50 -7.41
N MET A 475 -8.53 7.15 -6.22
CA MET A 475 -7.60 6.04 -6.02
C MET A 475 -7.88 5.28 -4.73
N ILE A 476 -7.59 3.98 -4.73
CA ILE A 476 -7.38 3.22 -3.51
C ILE A 476 -5.89 2.87 -3.40
N THR A 477 -5.29 3.11 -2.23
CA THR A 477 -3.85 2.89 -2.00
C THR A 477 -3.61 2.33 -0.60
N GLN A 478 -2.39 1.89 -0.31
CA GLN A 478 -1.99 1.75 1.09
C GLN A 478 -2.04 3.11 1.79
N HIS A 479 -2.45 3.14 3.06
CA HIS A 479 -2.58 4.38 3.84
C HIS A 479 -1.25 4.93 4.36
N ALA A 480 -0.15 4.22 4.19
CA ALA A 480 1.16 4.57 4.71
C ALA A 480 1.64 5.99 4.31
N TRP A 481 1.24 6.47 3.12
CA TRP A 481 1.57 7.82 2.67
C TRP A 481 0.95 8.92 3.54
N MET A 482 -0.14 8.63 4.24
CA MET A 482 -0.79 9.61 5.13
C MET A 482 0.11 10.04 6.29
N PHE A 483 1.06 9.19 6.71
CA PHE A 483 1.76 9.36 7.98
C PHE A 483 3.28 9.23 7.90
N LEU A 484 3.82 8.30 7.09
CA LEU A 484 5.25 8.01 7.09
C LEU A 484 6.09 9.21 6.61
N SER A 485 7.22 9.44 7.26
CA SER A 485 8.15 10.53 6.92
C SER A 485 8.75 10.38 5.51
N SER A 486 8.85 9.15 4.98
CA SER A 486 9.29 8.91 3.60
C SER A 486 8.38 9.52 2.54
N PHE A 487 7.13 9.86 2.89
CA PHE A 487 6.14 10.47 2.00
C PHE A 487 5.80 11.92 2.36
N GLU A 488 6.56 12.57 3.25
CA GLU A 488 6.32 13.96 3.65
C GLU A 488 6.26 14.90 2.45
N LYS A 489 7.25 14.83 1.55
CA LYS A 489 7.27 15.65 0.33
C LYS A 489 6.12 15.36 -0.64
N LEU A 490 5.67 14.11 -0.71
CA LEU A 490 4.47 13.75 -1.46
C LEU A 490 3.23 14.44 -0.86
N ARG A 491 3.08 14.40 0.48
CA ARG A 491 1.97 15.10 1.16
C ARG A 491 2.01 16.60 0.92
N GLU A 492 3.19 17.23 0.97
CA GLU A 492 3.36 18.66 0.62
C GLU A 492 2.88 18.96 -0.81
N LYS A 493 3.23 18.11 -1.78
CA LYS A 493 2.69 18.23 -3.15
C LYS A 493 1.18 18.04 -3.23
N MET A 494 0.65 17.10 -2.46
CA MET A 494 -0.79 16.88 -2.42
C MET A 494 -1.56 18.07 -1.83
N MET A 495 -0.94 18.90 -1.00
CA MET A 495 -1.55 20.15 -0.51
C MET A 495 -1.82 21.18 -1.62
N LEU A 496 -1.21 21.01 -2.81
CA LEU A 496 -1.47 21.87 -3.99
C LEU A 496 -2.76 21.50 -4.75
N THR A 497 -3.50 20.52 -4.29
CA THR A 497 -4.76 20.05 -4.86
C THR A 497 -5.72 19.70 -3.72
N GLU A 498 -7.05 19.68 -3.96
CA GLU A 498 -8.02 19.47 -2.90
C GLU A 498 -8.40 18.00 -2.71
N THR A 499 -8.41 17.53 -1.49
CA THR A 499 -9.08 16.28 -1.12
C THR A 499 -10.57 16.55 -0.98
N VAL A 500 -11.35 16.03 -1.92
CA VAL A 500 -12.81 16.19 -1.93
C VAL A 500 -13.43 15.31 -0.86
N ASN A 501 -13.09 14.03 -0.91
CA ASN A 501 -13.43 13.08 0.15
C ASN A 501 -12.43 11.93 0.24
N MET A 502 -12.47 11.24 1.38
CA MET A 502 -11.59 10.12 1.69
C MET A 502 -12.32 9.09 2.55
N ALA A 503 -12.19 7.83 2.19
CA ALA A 503 -12.59 6.67 2.98
C ALA A 503 -11.33 5.98 3.54
N HIS A 504 -11.03 6.22 4.82
CA HIS A 504 -9.90 5.59 5.51
C HIS A 504 -10.32 4.20 6.00
N LEU A 505 -9.93 3.19 5.25
CA LEU A 505 -10.42 1.81 5.39
C LEU A 505 -9.65 1.01 6.45
N GLY A 506 -8.36 1.32 6.66
CA GLY A 506 -7.50 0.53 7.55
C GLY A 506 -7.28 -0.89 7.03
N ALA A 507 -7.15 -1.84 7.97
CA ALA A 507 -6.98 -3.26 7.67
C ALA A 507 -8.28 -3.90 7.14
N ARG A 508 -8.16 -5.04 6.45
CA ARG A 508 -9.28 -5.88 5.98
C ARG A 508 -10.29 -5.18 5.05
N ALA A 509 -9.82 -4.24 4.26
CA ALA A 509 -10.60 -3.74 3.13
C ALA A 509 -10.69 -4.78 2.00
N PHE A 510 -9.70 -5.66 1.90
CA PHE A 510 -9.64 -6.80 1.00
C PHE A 510 -9.72 -8.08 1.85
N GLU A 511 -10.74 -8.90 1.63
CA GLU A 511 -10.99 -10.12 2.45
C GLU A 511 -9.94 -11.21 2.20
N GLU A 512 -9.37 -11.23 1.02
CA GLU A 512 -8.44 -12.26 0.53
C GLU A 512 -7.00 -12.06 1.01
N ILE A 513 -6.65 -10.86 1.46
CA ILE A 513 -5.35 -10.62 2.07
C ILE A 513 -5.45 -10.96 3.55
N GLY A 514 -4.93 -12.15 3.90
CA GLY A 514 -4.88 -12.59 5.30
C GLY A 514 -4.15 -11.61 6.19
N GLY A 515 -4.83 -11.14 7.23
CA GLY A 515 -4.22 -10.41 8.31
C GLY A 515 -4.18 -8.89 8.21
N GLU A 516 -3.50 -8.29 9.18
CA GLU A 516 -3.35 -6.83 9.37
C GLU A 516 -2.26 -6.21 8.48
N VAL A 517 -1.77 -6.93 7.47
CA VAL A 517 -0.55 -6.58 6.73
C VAL A 517 -0.75 -5.40 5.79
N VAL A 518 -1.92 -5.29 5.14
CA VAL A 518 -2.22 -4.20 4.20
C VAL A 518 -3.34 -3.33 4.75
N GLN A 519 -3.00 -2.11 5.11
CA GLN A 519 -3.96 -1.08 5.53
C GLN A 519 -4.13 -0.06 4.41
N THR A 520 -5.38 0.26 4.08
CA THR A 520 -5.69 1.04 2.89
C THR A 520 -6.53 2.29 3.16
N THR A 521 -6.53 3.16 2.17
CA THR A 521 -7.42 4.33 2.09
C THR A 521 -7.85 4.53 0.64
N ALA A 522 -9.12 4.83 0.42
CA ALA A 522 -9.61 5.31 -0.86
C ALA A 522 -9.88 6.82 -0.76
N PHE A 523 -9.57 7.56 -1.81
CA PHE A 523 -9.73 9.01 -1.80
C PHE A 523 -10.10 9.54 -3.19
N VAL A 524 -10.78 10.68 -3.18
CA VAL A 524 -11.08 11.47 -4.37
C VAL A 524 -10.52 12.87 -4.19
N ARG A 525 -9.74 13.31 -5.17
CA ARG A 525 -9.09 14.62 -5.18
C ARG A 525 -9.50 15.39 -6.43
N CYS A 526 -9.66 16.70 -6.30
CA CYS A 526 -9.78 17.59 -7.43
C CYS A 526 -8.45 18.24 -7.76
N ALA A 527 -8.09 18.29 -9.02
CA ALA A 527 -6.81 18.81 -9.52
C ALA A 527 -6.77 20.35 -9.56
N ASN A 528 -7.29 20.99 -8.51
CA ASN A 528 -7.25 22.42 -8.26
C ASN A 528 -6.93 22.68 -6.78
N HIS A 529 -6.75 23.94 -6.44
CA HIS A 529 -6.61 24.41 -5.05
C HIS A 529 -7.59 25.55 -4.79
N VAL A 530 -8.48 25.36 -3.82
CA VAL A 530 -9.45 26.34 -3.37
C VAL A 530 -9.20 26.62 -1.89
N GLU A 531 -8.55 27.73 -1.57
CA GLU A 531 -8.22 28.08 -0.19
C GLU A 531 -9.46 28.07 0.72
N GLY A 532 -9.38 27.36 1.82
CA GLY A 532 -10.48 27.22 2.79
C GLY A 532 -11.44 26.07 2.47
N TYR A 533 -11.22 25.30 1.42
CA TYR A 533 -12.04 24.14 1.09
C TYR A 533 -12.01 23.09 2.20
N LYS A 534 -13.18 22.57 2.57
CA LYS A 534 -13.34 21.50 3.57
C LYS A 534 -13.72 20.20 2.87
N GLY A 535 -12.84 19.20 2.92
CA GLY A 535 -13.12 17.85 2.44
C GLY A 535 -13.84 17.01 3.49
N THR A 536 -14.49 15.92 3.04
CA THR A 536 -15.15 14.95 3.91
C THR A 536 -14.28 13.70 4.07
N TYR A 537 -13.98 13.33 5.31
CA TYR A 537 -13.15 12.18 5.66
C TYR A 537 -13.99 11.18 6.46
N CYS A 538 -14.10 9.94 5.96
CA CYS A 538 -14.82 8.86 6.61
C CYS A 538 -13.82 7.90 7.25
N ARG A 539 -13.84 7.74 8.57
CA ARG A 539 -12.96 6.83 9.31
C ARG A 539 -13.65 5.49 9.49
N LEU A 540 -13.20 4.48 8.74
CA LEU A 540 -13.82 3.16 8.65
C LEU A 540 -12.86 2.04 9.09
N ILE A 541 -11.99 2.34 10.05
CA ILE A 541 -10.93 1.41 10.47
C ILE A 541 -11.40 0.36 11.50
N GLU A 542 -12.48 0.64 12.23
CA GLU A 542 -13.00 -0.21 13.29
C GLU A 542 -13.66 -1.50 12.77
N PRO A 543 -14.51 -1.48 11.72
CA PRO A 543 -15.11 -2.71 11.20
C PRO A 543 -14.08 -3.67 10.61
N THR A 544 -14.25 -4.96 10.89
CA THR A 544 -13.33 -6.04 10.46
C THR A 544 -13.76 -6.78 9.19
N SER A 545 -14.83 -6.33 8.53
CA SER A 545 -15.34 -6.88 7.27
C SER A 545 -15.61 -5.78 6.25
N GLN A 546 -15.60 -6.12 4.96
CA GLN A 546 -15.97 -5.21 3.86
C GLN A 546 -17.38 -4.67 4.04
N GLN A 547 -18.34 -5.54 4.32
CA GLN A 547 -19.75 -5.15 4.53
C GLN A 547 -19.89 -4.19 5.71
N GLY A 548 -19.23 -4.45 6.85
CA GLY A 548 -19.26 -3.56 8.00
C GLY A 548 -18.70 -2.18 7.70
N LYS A 549 -17.66 -2.08 6.85
CA LYS A 549 -17.10 -0.79 6.39
C LYS A 549 -18.09 -0.04 5.47
N ALA A 550 -18.71 -0.76 4.55
CA ALA A 550 -19.73 -0.19 3.67
C ALA A 550 -20.96 0.31 4.45
N ASP A 551 -21.43 -0.45 5.43
CA ASP A 551 -22.57 -0.07 6.29
C ASP A 551 -22.23 1.15 7.15
N MET A 552 -21.03 1.20 7.74
CA MET A 552 -20.56 2.37 8.49
C MET A 552 -20.44 3.61 7.60
N PHE A 553 -19.96 3.46 6.36
CA PHE A 553 -19.89 4.54 5.39
C PHE A 553 -21.28 5.12 5.10
N ILE A 554 -22.25 4.25 4.80
CA ILE A 554 -23.63 4.66 4.47
C ILE A 554 -24.34 5.30 5.67
N SER A 555 -24.08 4.79 6.89
CA SER A 555 -24.67 5.35 8.10
C SER A 555 -24.20 6.77 8.43
N GLY A 556 -23.12 7.24 7.79
CA GLY A 556 -22.53 8.56 8.04
C GLY A 556 -21.81 8.66 9.39
N GLN A 557 -21.55 7.54 10.06
CA GLN A 557 -20.79 7.53 11.32
C GLN A 557 -19.30 7.82 11.05
N ASN A 558 -18.63 8.43 12.02
CA ASN A 558 -17.20 8.74 11.95
C ASN A 558 -16.80 9.58 10.72
N GLN A 559 -17.64 10.55 10.34
CA GLN A 559 -17.34 11.54 9.31
C GLN A 559 -16.75 12.82 9.90
N TYR A 560 -15.68 13.30 9.29
CA TYR A 560 -14.98 14.52 9.65
C TYR A 560 -14.96 15.47 8.46
N ARG A 561 -15.21 16.76 8.70
CA ARG A 561 -15.22 17.81 7.67
C ARG A 561 -14.13 18.81 8.00
N VAL A 562 -13.01 18.71 7.31
CA VAL A 562 -11.76 19.40 7.67
C VAL A 562 -11.10 20.01 6.43
N GLY A 563 -10.61 21.23 6.56
CA GLY A 563 -9.73 21.84 5.55
C GLY A 563 -8.32 21.27 5.67
N GLN A 564 -7.77 20.80 4.56
CA GLN A 564 -6.45 20.13 4.55
C GLN A 564 -5.30 21.04 5.02
N ILE A 565 -5.45 22.36 4.97
CA ILE A 565 -4.47 23.32 5.51
C ILE A 565 -4.17 23.06 7.00
N SER A 566 -5.11 22.48 7.75
CA SER A 566 -4.92 22.12 9.15
C SER A 566 -3.77 21.11 9.35
N PHE A 567 -3.52 20.27 8.37
CA PHE A 567 -2.46 19.25 8.44
C PHE A 567 -1.06 19.86 8.37
N SER A 568 -0.91 21.02 7.71
CA SER A 568 0.37 21.71 7.63
C SER A 568 0.89 22.24 8.97
N LYS A 569 0.01 22.36 9.98
CA LYS A 569 0.40 22.73 11.34
C LYS A 569 1.16 21.61 12.06
N ILE A 570 0.95 20.36 11.65
CA ILE A 570 1.56 19.21 12.29
C ILE A 570 2.88 18.89 11.58
N PRO A 571 4.00 18.70 12.32
CA PRO A 571 5.27 18.31 11.74
C PRO A 571 5.17 17.05 10.87
N GLY A 572 5.70 17.10 9.64
CA GLY A 572 5.58 16.03 8.67
C GLY A 572 4.26 16.00 7.89
N VAL A 573 3.36 16.97 8.11
CA VAL A 573 2.07 17.15 7.41
C VAL A 573 1.24 15.84 7.37
N PRO A 574 1.07 15.09 8.47
CA PRO A 574 0.25 13.88 8.45
C PRO A 574 -1.22 14.20 8.16
N VAL A 575 -1.90 13.32 7.42
CA VAL A 575 -3.33 13.49 7.12
C VAL A 575 -4.17 13.06 8.33
N ALA A 576 -4.16 13.88 9.36
CA ALA A 576 -4.73 13.59 10.66
C ALA A 576 -6.08 14.33 10.85
N TYR A 577 -7.04 14.02 10.00
CA TYR A 577 -8.35 14.66 9.88
C TYR A 577 -9.27 14.50 11.10
N TRP A 578 -8.97 13.54 11.99
CA TRP A 578 -9.79 13.25 13.20
C TRP A 578 -9.40 14.09 14.41
N ILE A 579 -8.43 14.99 14.28
CA ILE A 579 -7.93 15.78 15.41
C ILE A 579 -8.84 16.97 15.65
N SER A 580 -9.07 17.24 16.94
CA SER A 580 -9.81 18.42 17.35
C SER A 580 -9.05 19.73 17.08
N PRO A 581 -9.76 20.85 16.93
CA PRO A 581 -9.14 22.17 16.83
C PRO A 581 -8.27 22.51 18.04
N GLU A 582 -8.61 21.99 19.22
CA GLU A 582 -7.91 22.16 20.48
C GLU A 582 -6.51 21.53 20.40
N VAL A 583 -6.42 20.30 19.95
CA VAL A 583 -5.15 19.59 19.73
C VAL A 583 -4.31 20.26 18.63
N LEU A 584 -4.94 20.73 17.54
CA LEU A 584 -4.22 21.44 16.49
C LEU A 584 -3.54 22.73 16.99
N LYS A 585 -4.16 23.45 17.90
CA LYS A 585 -3.56 24.66 18.51
C LYS A 585 -2.29 24.38 19.30
N LEU A 586 -2.12 23.16 19.79
CA LEU A 586 -0.95 22.78 20.58
C LEU A 586 0.32 22.80 19.73
N PHE A 587 0.23 22.59 18.42
CA PHE A 587 1.38 22.64 17.51
C PHE A 587 1.87 24.08 17.22
N ASP A 588 1.14 25.10 17.65
CA ASP A 588 1.60 26.49 17.64
C ASP A 588 2.50 26.79 18.88
N GLU A 589 2.56 25.87 19.87
CA GLU A 589 3.37 26.00 21.08
C GLU A 589 4.84 25.61 20.84
N ARG A 590 5.68 25.86 21.87
CA ARG A 590 7.08 25.38 21.87
C ARG A 590 7.12 23.85 21.87
N THR A 591 8.15 23.29 21.26
CA THR A 591 8.34 21.83 21.21
C THR A 591 9.45 21.37 22.16
N VAL A 592 9.51 20.06 22.43
CA VAL A 592 10.62 19.43 23.18
C VAL A 592 11.95 19.83 22.55
N GLY A 593 12.07 19.80 21.20
CA GLY A 593 13.29 20.18 20.48
C GLY A 593 13.73 21.64 20.66
N SER A 594 12.84 22.54 21.13
CA SER A 594 13.19 23.93 21.44
C SER A 594 13.86 24.11 22.83
N ILE A 595 13.79 23.10 23.70
CA ILE A 595 14.29 23.16 25.08
C ILE A 595 15.24 22.02 25.44
N ALA A 596 15.35 20.98 24.59
CA ALA A 596 16.18 19.81 24.80
C ALA A 596 16.63 19.22 23.45
N ASP A 597 17.78 18.54 23.45
CA ASP A 597 18.33 17.87 22.26
C ASP A 597 17.97 16.38 22.24
N ALA A 598 17.15 15.92 21.29
CA ALA A 598 16.92 14.49 21.07
C ALA A 598 17.89 13.94 20.02
N LYS A 599 18.63 12.89 20.35
CA LYS A 599 19.73 12.35 19.55
C LYS A 599 19.70 10.82 19.48
N SER A 600 20.05 10.26 18.32
CA SER A 600 20.41 8.83 18.21
C SER A 600 21.84 8.63 18.74
N GLY A 601 22.07 7.52 19.43
CA GLY A 601 23.38 7.11 19.87
C GLY A 601 24.12 6.21 18.86
N MET A 602 25.21 5.60 19.33
CA MET A 602 26.05 4.75 18.48
C MET A 602 25.37 3.42 18.13
N THR A 603 25.79 2.84 17.00
CA THR A 603 25.51 1.44 16.63
C THR A 603 26.76 0.62 16.79
N THR A 604 26.65 -0.57 17.36
CA THR A 604 27.78 -1.48 17.58
C THR A 604 28.17 -2.29 16.34
N THR A 605 27.33 -2.26 15.27
CA THR A 605 27.46 -3.08 14.05
C THR A 605 27.38 -4.59 14.27
N ASP A 606 28.02 -5.12 15.29
CA ASP A 606 28.00 -6.53 15.69
C ASP A 606 27.80 -6.63 17.21
N ASN A 607 26.53 -6.84 17.60
CA ASN A 607 26.17 -6.99 19.00
C ASN A 607 26.77 -8.22 19.64
N THR A 608 26.92 -9.31 18.91
CA THR A 608 27.50 -10.58 19.43
C THR A 608 28.94 -10.41 19.76
N ARG A 609 29.68 -9.59 19.03
CA ARG A 609 31.08 -9.31 19.27
C ARG A 609 31.29 -8.28 20.38
N PHE A 610 30.49 -7.20 20.38
CA PHE A 610 30.78 -5.99 21.18
C PHE A 610 29.93 -5.81 22.43
N LEU A 611 28.81 -6.54 22.57
CA LEU A 611 27.95 -6.45 23.76
C LEU A 611 28.01 -7.75 24.58
N ARG A 612 27.87 -7.57 25.88
CA ARG A 612 27.66 -8.66 26.85
C ARG A 612 26.63 -8.24 27.88
N LEU A 613 25.97 -9.22 28.49
CA LEU A 613 25.31 -8.97 29.77
C LEU A 613 26.36 -8.67 30.82
N TRP A 614 26.04 -7.80 31.75
CA TRP A 614 27.04 -7.40 32.73
C TRP A 614 27.58 -8.56 33.59
N GLU A 615 26.78 -9.58 33.85
CA GLU A 615 27.12 -10.77 34.56
C GLU A 615 28.02 -11.77 33.77
N GLU A 616 28.12 -11.60 32.44
CA GLU A 616 28.99 -12.42 31.59
C GLU A 616 30.47 -11.98 31.61
N VAL A 617 30.75 -10.87 32.27
CA VAL A 617 32.08 -10.26 32.29
C VAL A 617 32.55 -10.04 33.72
N ASN A 618 33.88 -10.06 33.94
CA ASN A 618 34.41 -9.74 35.22
C ASN A 618 34.08 -8.28 35.61
N CYS A 619 33.34 -8.10 36.72
CA CYS A 619 32.89 -6.78 37.17
C CYS A 619 34.04 -5.81 37.48
N GLN A 620 35.22 -6.29 37.83
CA GLN A 620 36.43 -5.47 38.03
C GLN A 620 36.95 -4.83 36.73
N LYS A 621 36.52 -5.33 35.58
CA LYS A 621 36.81 -4.80 34.23
C LYS A 621 35.73 -3.92 33.68
N ILE A 622 34.67 -3.62 34.46
CA ILE A 622 33.60 -2.68 34.09
C ILE A 622 33.93 -1.31 34.66
N GLY A 623 33.96 -0.30 33.78
CA GLY A 623 34.13 1.09 34.14
C GLY A 623 32.81 1.75 34.49
N PHE A 624 32.44 1.82 35.76
CA PHE A 624 31.29 2.55 36.26
C PHE A 624 31.64 4.00 36.61
N GLY A 625 30.65 4.92 36.50
CA GLY A 625 30.75 6.28 37.04
C GLY A 625 31.54 7.29 36.19
N TYR A 626 31.94 6.92 34.97
CA TYR A 626 32.63 7.86 34.07
C TYR A 626 31.69 8.97 33.56
N GLY A 627 32.12 10.24 33.63
CA GLY A 627 31.29 11.38 33.24
C GLY A 627 31.41 11.79 31.80
N ASN A 628 32.54 11.48 31.17
CA ASN A 628 32.81 11.85 29.77
C ASN A 628 33.70 10.81 29.06
N ILE A 629 33.74 10.86 27.77
CA ILE A 629 34.49 9.90 26.93
C ILE A 629 36.00 10.06 27.10
N ALA A 630 36.50 11.27 27.35
CA ALA A 630 37.94 11.48 27.51
C ALA A 630 38.51 10.72 28.73
N ASP A 631 37.73 10.56 29.79
CA ASP A 631 38.14 9.86 30.99
C ASP A 631 38.24 8.32 30.77
N THR A 632 37.61 7.79 29.71
CA THR A 632 37.64 6.34 29.38
C THR A 632 38.91 5.92 28.64
N GLN A 633 39.83 6.80 28.33
CA GLN A 633 41.04 6.55 27.55
C GLN A 633 42.19 5.95 28.41
N ASP A 634 41.97 5.76 29.72
CA ASP A 634 42.99 5.26 30.67
C ASP A 634 43.32 3.78 30.49
N MET A 635 42.69 3.07 29.53
CA MET A 635 42.86 1.63 29.25
C MET A 635 42.67 0.72 30.44
N LYS A 636 42.16 1.21 31.56
CA LYS A 636 41.94 0.44 32.77
C LYS A 636 40.82 -0.56 32.67
N TYR A 637 39.72 -0.14 32.01
CA TYR A 637 38.54 -0.93 31.89
C TYR A 637 38.24 -1.28 30.43
N LYS A 638 37.75 -2.49 30.21
CA LYS A 638 37.35 -2.97 28.87
C LYS A 638 35.89 -2.75 28.58
N TRP A 639 35.05 -2.87 29.59
CA TRP A 639 33.62 -2.89 29.49
C TRP A 639 33.03 -1.62 30.13
N PHE A 640 32.00 -1.05 29.51
CA PHE A 640 31.31 0.10 30.06
C PHE A 640 29.78 -0.11 29.95
N PRO A 641 29.00 0.34 30.95
CA PRO A 641 27.55 0.23 30.92
C PRO A 641 26.93 0.75 29.61
N PHE A 642 25.96 0.03 29.07
CA PHE A 642 25.38 0.33 27.77
C PHE A 642 23.86 0.14 27.77
N CYS A 643 23.11 1.14 27.30
CA CYS A 643 21.66 1.11 27.14
C CYS A 643 21.30 0.67 25.70
N LYS A 644 20.67 -0.51 25.57
CA LYS A 644 20.27 -1.13 24.30
C LYS A 644 18.76 -0.98 23.99
N GLY A 645 17.98 -0.41 24.87
CA GLY A 645 16.52 -0.44 24.84
C GLY A 645 15.97 -1.47 25.81
N GLY A 646 15.13 -2.38 25.35
CA GLY A 646 14.54 -3.44 26.16
C GLY A 646 13.02 -3.37 26.20
N ASP A 647 12.42 -4.11 27.12
CA ASP A 647 10.97 -4.22 27.29
C ASP A 647 10.30 -2.89 27.66
N PHE A 648 8.98 -2.85 27.54
CA PHE A 648 8.20 -1.68 27.95
C PHE A 648 8.41 -1.39 29.43
N ARG A 649 9.12 -0.29 29.72
CA ARG A 649 9.41 0.15 31.09
C ARG A 649 9.58 1.67 31.12
N ARG A 650 8.90 2.32 32.08
CA ARG A 650 8.98 3.74 32.35
C ARG A 650 9.90 4.03 33.54
N TRP A 651 10.35 5.25 33.66
CA TRP A 651 11.04 5.89 34.80
C TRP A 651 12.48 5.42 34.95
N ALA A 652 12.78 4.17 35.21
CA ALA A 652 14.15 3.63 35.36
C ALA A 652 14.23 2.13 35.01
N GLY A 653 15.42 1.57 34.78
CA GLY A 653 15.71 0.16 34.51
C GLY A 653 16.06 -0.15 33.05
N ASN A 654 16.06 -1.43 32.68
CA ASN A 654 16.58 -1.98 31.40
C ASN A 654 18.10 -1.75 31.23
N GLU A 655 18.84 -1.72 32.31
CA GLU A 655 20.28 -1.53 32.40
C GLU A 655 20.96 -2.89 32.64
N SER A 656 21.17 -3.69 31.58
CA SER A 656 21.68 -5.06 31.65
C SER A 656 22.94 -5.28 30.83
N PHE A 657 23.29 -4.37 29.92
CA PHE A 657 24.37 -4.59 28.97
C PHE A 657 25.61 -3.76 29.28
N VAL A 658 26.76 -4.30 28.87
CA VAL A 658 28.02 -3.60 28.80
C VAL A 658 28.61 -3.71 27.39
N VAL A 659 29.29 -2.65 26.95
CA VAL A 659 29.92 -2.55 25.63
C VAL A 659 31.46 -2.61 25.78
N ASN A 660 32.11 -3.31 24.85
CA ASN A 660 33.56 -3.28 24.73
C ASN A 660 34.01 -1.91 24.19
N TRP A 661 34.45 -1.03 25.09
CA TRP A 661 34.97 0.30 24.76
C TRP A 661 36.48 0.44 25.03
N PHE A 662 37.20 -0.69 25.05
CA PHE A 662 38.65 -0.67 25.29
C PHE A 662 39.35 0.23 24.24
N ASN A 663 40.37 0.97 24.70
CA ASN A 663 41.17 1.89 23.88
C ASN A 663 40.27 2.86 23.08
N ASN A 664 39.35 3.55 23.78
CA ASN A 664 38.41 4.50 23.17
C ASN A 664 37.55 3.86 22.05
N GLY A 665 37.18 2.58 22.19
CA GLY A 665 36.35 1.85 21.25
C GLY A 665 37.02 1.56 19.90
N GLU A 666 38.31 1.40 19.85
CA GLU A 666 39.08 1.17 18.62
C GLU A 666 38.50 0.05 17.75
N GLU A 667 38.19 -1.12 18.36
CA GLU A 667 37.61 -2.25 17.62
C GLU A 667 36.23 -1.92 17.01
N ILE A 668 35.38 -1.18 17.71
CA ILE A 668 34.05 -0.74 17.20
C ILE A 668 34.22 0.27 16.10
N ARG A 669 35.17 1.20 16.20
CA ARG A 669 35.45 2.21 15.17
C ARG A 669 35.88 1.55 13.86
N ILE A 670 36.82 0.59 13.93
CA ILE A 670 37.25 -0.17 12.74
C ILE A 670 36.07 -0.94 12.12
N ALA A 671 35.27 -1.60 12.95
CA ALA A 671 34.11 -2.34 12.47
C ALA A 671 33.04 -1.43 11.83
N ALA A 672 32.86 -0.21 12.36
CA ALA A 672 31.91 0.76 11.84
C ALA A 672 32.32 1.35 10.49
N GLU A 673 33.63 1.55 10.25
CA GLU A 673 34.16 2.04 8.96
C GLU A 673 33.92 1.05 7.82
N GLY A 674 33.93 -0.27 8.10
CA GLY A 674 33.73 -1.33 7.11
C GLY A 674 32.28 -1.78 6.90
N ALA A 675 31.33 -1.29 7.69
CA ALA A 675 29.96 -1.79 7.71
C ALA A 675 28.94 -0.78 7.14
N THR A 676 28.04 -1.27 6.28
CA THR A 676 26.88 -0.49 5.81
C THR A 676 25.95 -0.21 7.00
N GLY A 677 25.84 1.06 7.41
CA GLY A 677 24.99 1.48 8.54
C GLY A 677 25.69 1.57 9.90
N GLY A 678 26.99 1.26 10.00
CA GLY A 678 27.79 1.50 11.21
C GLY A 678 27.96 3.00 11.45
N ARG A 679 27.50 3.50 12.61
CA ARG A 679 27.59 4.93 12.95
C ARG A 679 28.00 5.12 14.40
N LEU A 680 29.11 5.81 14.61
CA LEU A 680 29.54 6.32 15.93
C LEU A 680 29.20 7.80 16.03
N VAL A 681 27.90 8.09 16.20
CA VAL A 681 27.38 9.45 16.28
C VAL A 681 27.17 9.88 17.72
N ASN A 682 27.29 11.17 17.99
CA ASN A 682 27.01 11.81 19.29
C ASN A 682 27.77 11.17 20.49
N ILE A 683 28.99 10.70 20.24
CA ILE A 683 29.84 10.07 21.27
C ILE A 683 30.23 11.03 22.38
N ASP A 684 30.31 12.31 22.10
CA ASP A 684 30.57 13.39 23.06
C ASP A 684 29.50 13.50 24.16
N CYS A 685 28.31 13.03 23.88
CA CYS A 685 27.19 12.99 24.82
C CYS A 685 27.01 11.60 25.49
N ALA A 686 27.77 10.57 25.08
CA ALA A 686 27.44 9.17 25.34
C ALA A 686 27.26 8.84 26.82
N LEU A 687 28.12 9.34 27.70
CA LEU A 687 28.12 9.05 29.14
C LEU A 687 27.34 10.07 29.98
N ARG A 688 26.74 11.08 29.38
CA ARG A 688 25.96 12.12 30.11
C ARG A 688 24.61 11.56 30.56
N GLU A 689 24.09 12.10 31.66
CA GLU A 689 22.71 11.89 32.11
C GLU A 689 21.73 12.34 31.01
N CYS A 690 20.73 11.52 30.69
CA CYS A 690 19.71 11.82 29.71
C CYS A 690 18.46 10.95 29.89
N LEU A 691 17.37 11.28 29.21
CA LEU A 691 16.24 10.38 29.07
C LEU A 691 16.48 9.43 27.90
N VAL A 692 16.10 8.16 28.02
CA VAL A 692 16.18 7.19 26.93
C VAL A 692 14.86 6.44 26.77
N TRP A 693 14.60 5.95 25.55
CA TRP A 693 13.44 5.13 25.25
C TRP A 693 13.83 3.96 24.33
N THR A 694 12.98 2.95 24.22
CA THR A 694 13.16 1.87 23.26
C THR A 694 12.66 2.34 21.89
N LYS A 695 13.54 2.40 20.88
CA LYS A 695 13.25 2.96 19.56
C LYS A 695 12.16 2.18 18.81
N ILE A 696 12.17 0.85 18.90
CA ILE A 696 11.18 -0.01 18.22
C ILE A 696 10.37 -0.74 19.30
N SER A 697 9.08 -0.48 19.35
CA SER A 697 8.18 -1.08 20.32
C SER A 697 6.76 -1.18 19.77
N SER A 698 6.08 -2.28 20.08
CA SER A 698 4.63 -2.43 19.82
C SER A 698 3.77 -1.79 20.90
N ALA A 699 4.35 -1.45 22.06
CA ALA A 699 3.70 -0.71 23.14
C ALA A 699 3.83 0.81 22.94
N ASN A 700 3.22 1.57 23.84
CA ASN A 700 3.42 3.02 23.91
C ASN A 700 4.90 3.37 24.11
N ILE A 701 5.29 4.60 23.75
CA ILE A 701 6.63 5.08 24.11
C ILE A 701 6.78 5.13 25.62
N SER A 702 7.96 4.74 26.11
CA SER A 702 8.27 4.71 27.53
C SER A 702 9.65 5.27 27.78
N LEU A 703 9.73 6.37 28.51
CA LEU A 703 11.00 7.04 28.80
C LEU A 703 11.52 6.65 30.18
N ARG A 704 12.84 6.52 30.24
CA ARG A 704 13.59 6.21 31.45
C ARG A 704 14.69 7.23 31.67
N MET A 705 14.98 7.56 32.94
CA MET A 705 16.16 8.30 33.32
C MET A 705 17.39 7.38 33.17
N LYS A 706 18.32 7.75 32.32
CA LYS A 706 19.64 7.11 32.17
C LYS A 706 20.68 7.89 32.98
N LYS A 707 21.27 7.20 33.96
CA LYS A 707 22.30 7.80 34.82
C LYS A 707 23.57 8.16 34.02
N GLN A 708 24.35 9.08 34.55
CA GLN A 708 25.70 9.34 34.07
C GLN A 708 26.55 8.05 34.11
N GLY A 709 27.45 7.89 33.14
CA GLY A 709 28.35 6.71 33.07
C GLY A 709 27.84 5.56 32.22
N ILE A 710 26.67 5.67 31.60
CA ILE A 710 26.08 4.65 30.74
C ILE A 710 26.04 5.18 29.30
N PHE A 711 26.50 4.38 28.34
CA PHE A 711 26.35 4.69 26.92
C PHE A 711 24.89 4.59 26.47
N PHE A 712 24.45 5.48 25.60
CA PHE A 712 23.17 5.37 24.89
C PHE A 712 23.42 4.91 23.43
N SER A 713 22.38 4.36 22.80
CA SER A 713 22.51 3.75 21.47
C SER A 713 21.46 4.23 20.48
N ASP A 714 21.58 3.80 19.21
CA ASP A 714 20.52 4.00 18.22
C ASP A 714 19.23 3.23 18.57
N ALA A 715 19.36 2.08 19.25
CA ALA A 715 18.23 1.29 19.75
C ALA A 715 17.58 1.92 21.02
N ALA A 716 18.32 2.78 21.72
CA ALA A 716 17.86 3.58 22.86
C ALA A 716 18.32 5.03 22.68
N PRO A 717 17.65 5.83 21.84
CA PRO A 717 17.97 7.23 21.65
C PRO A 717 17.82 8.03 22.94
N GLY A 718 18.44 9.23 23.00
CA GLY A 718 18.48 10.05 24.22
C GLY A 718 17.98 11.47 24.03
N VAL A 719 17.33 12.03 25.08
CA VAL A 719 17.02 13.48 25.23
C VAL A 719 17.99 14.09 26.24
N PHE A 720 18.68 15.15 25.85
CA PHE A 720 19.67 15.85 26.66
C PHE A 720 19.22 17.27 27.03
N ALA A 721 19.23 17.60 28.29
CA ALA A 721 18.94 18.91 28.84
C ALA A 721 19.61 19.09 30.23
N ASN A 722 19.34 20.19 30.95
CA ASN A 722 19.65 20.26 32.36
C ASN A 722 18.71 19.33 33.18
N ARG A 723 19.13 18.96 34.38
CA ARG A 723 18.45 17.96 35.21
C ARG A 723 16.99 18.30 35.50
N GLU A 724 16.70 19.54 35.82
CA GLU A 724 15.33 20.01 36.10
C GLU A 724 14.42 19.82 34.88
N THR A 725 14.92 20.22 33.70
CA THR A 725 14.22 20.03 32.44
C THR A 725 14.04 18.53 32.09
N LEU A 726 15.04 17.67 32.38
CA LEU A 726 14.94 16.23 32.17
C LEU A 726 13.79 15.64 32.98
N TYR A 727 13.67 15.96 34.29
CA TYR A 727 12.56 15.43 35.11
C TYR A 727 11.20 15.94 34.65
N TYR A 728 11.09 17.21 34.27
CA TYR A 728 9.86 17.74 33.70
C TYR A 728 9.46 17.02 32.40
N LEU A 729 10.42 16.83 31.48
CA LEU A 729 10.20 16.10 30.23
C LEU A 729 9.94 14.61 30.43
N LEU A 730 10.58 13.98 31.43
CA LEU A 730 10.31 12.59 31.81
C LEU A 730 8.85 12.42 32.25
N ALA A 731 8.35 13.33 33.07
CA ALA A 731 6.95 13.34 33.46
C ALA A 731 6.02 13.51 32.27
N LEU A 732 6.25 14.56 31.46
CA LEU A 732 5.44 14.88 30.28
C LEU A 732 5.39 13.72 29.27
N LEU A 733 6.57 13.20 28.88
CA LEU A 733 6.69 12.23 27.79
C LEU A 733 6.21 10.81 28.19
N ASN A 734 5.99 10.55 29.48
CA ASN A 734 5.36 9.31 29.96
C ASN A 734 3.83 9.41 30.13
N THR A 735 3.22 10.57 29.86
CA THR A 735 1.76 10.77 29.95
C THR A 735 0.99 10.24 28.73
N LYS A 736 -0.31 10.06 28.91
CA LYS A 736 -1.26 9.78 27.83
C LYS A 736 -1.23 10.87 26.74
N TYR A 737 -1.16 12.14 27.16
CA TYR A 737 -1.02 13.28 26.25
C TYR A 737 0.14 13.08 25.25
N ALA A 738 1.34 12.87 25.75
CA ALA A 738 2.51 12.73 24.89
C ALA A 738 2.43 11.48 24.00
N ASN A 739 1.87 10.38 24.50
CA ASN A 739 1.66 9.17 23.71
C ASN A 739 0.71 9.42 22.54
N GLU A 740 -0.42 10.11 22.75
CA GLU A 740 -1.36 10.42 21.67
C GLU A 740 -0.74 11.39 20.65
N ILE A 741 -0.02 12.41 21.09
CA ILE A 741 0.69 13.33 20.19
C ILE A 741 1.78 12.61 19.38
N ILE A 742 2.54 11.71 20.00
CA ILE A 742 3.59 10.95 19.28
C ILE A 742 2.98 9.99 18.26
N LYS A 743 1.89 9.29 18.59
CA LYS A 743 1.15 8.46 17.63
C LYS A 743 0.61 9.26 16.45
N LEU A 744 0.25 10.50 16.70
CA LEU A 744 -0.20 11.43 15.67
C LEU A 744 0.91 11.83 14.71
N ILE A 745 2.07 12.24 15.25
CA ILE A 745 3.24 12.66 14.47
C ILE A 745 3.89 11.46 13.76
N ASN A 746 3.92 10.30 14.43
CA ASN A 746 4.57 9.09 13.96
C ASN A 746 3.80 7.83 14.39
N PRO A 747 2.82 7.38 13.62
CA PRO A 747 2.00 6.21 13.94
C PRO A 747 2.71 4.86 13.68
N THR A 748 4.03 4.86 13.57
CA THR A 748 4.83 3.66 13.37
C THR A 748 5.34 3.09 14.68
N LEU A 749 5.77 1.82 14.67
CA LEU A 749 6.43 1.18 15.81
C LEU A 749 7.85 1.74 16.08
N ASN A 750 8.34 2.67 15.26
CA ASN A 750 9.70 3.19 15.32
C ASN A 750 9.71 4.63 15.85
N PHE A 751 9.92 4.80 17.14
CA PHE A 751 9.98 6.11 17.82
C PHE A 751 11.31 6.82 17.58
N VAL A 752 11.36 7.61 16.50
CA VAL A 752 12.56 8.37 16.11
C VAL A 752 12.73 9.63 16.93
N PRO A 753 13.98 10.13 17.13
CA PRO A 753 14.25 11.38 17.87
C PRO A 753 13.47 12.60 17.39
N GLY A 754 13.27 12.72 16.06
CA GLY A 754 12.49 13.80 15.47
C GLY A 754 11.04 13.85 15.95
N ALA A 755 10.38 12.69 16.10
CA ALA A 755 9.02 12.62 16.61
C ALA A 755 8.94 13.11 18.07
N VAL A 756 9.88 12.68 18.93
CA VAL A 756 9.96 13.12 20.32
C VAL A 756 10.25 14.62 20.40
N SER A 757 11.17 15.14 19.57
CA SER A 757 11.48 16.57 19.50
C SER A 757 10.28 17.43 19.11
N SER A 758 9.35 16.89 18.35
CA SER A 758 8.18 17.63 17.84
C SER A 758 7.00 17.69 18.81
N VAL A 759 7.06 17.01 19.93
CA VAL A 759 6.00 17.06 20.96
C VAL A 759 5.87 18.47 21.51
N PRO A 760 4.66 19.09 21.50
CA PRO A 760 4.44 20.42 22.06
C PRO A 760 4.61 20.44 23.58
N VAL A 761 5.22 21.51 24.10
CA VAL A 761 5.51 21.69 25.52
C VAL A 761 4.98 23.03 26.01
N LYS A 762 3.98 22.97 26.89
CA LYS A 762 3.58 24.14 27.72
C LYS A 762 4.34 24.14 29.03
N LYS A 763 4.96 25.26 29.35
CA LYS A 763 5.54 25.47 30.69
C LYS A 763 4.43 25.89 31.65
N ASP A 764 4.27 25.13 32.72
CA ASP A 764 3.42 25.52 33.85
C ASP A 764 4.29 25.73 35.10
N GLU A 765 4.67 26.95 35.36
CA GLU A 765 5.49 27.30 36.51
C GLU A 765 4.78 27.03 37.83
N LYS A 766 3.44 26.99 37.85
CA LYS A 766 2.65 26.72 39.07
C LYS A 766 2.79 25.28 39.53
N ASN A 767 2.73 24.31 38.60
CA ASN A 767 2.76 22.89 38.93
C ASN A 767 4.16 22.27 38.73
N LYS A 768 5.14 23.01 38.18
CA LYS A 768 6.47 22.52 37.84
C LYS A 768 7.17 21.79 38.97
N GLY A 769 7.18 22.37 40.18
CA GLY A 769 7.81 21.76 41.35
C GLY A 769 7.17 20.40 41.69
N LYS A 770 5.85 20.36 41.72
CA LYS A 770 5.09 19.12 42.00
C LYS A 770 5.33 18.04 40.92
N ILE A 771 5.36 18.44 39.63
CA ILE A 771 5.63 17.54 38.53
C ILE A 771 7.01 16.89 38.66
N ILE A 772 8.04 17.68 39.00
CA ILE A 772 9.41 17.20 39.17
C ILE A 772 9.49 16.24 40.38
N GLU A 773 8.88 16.62 41.51
CA GLU A 773 8.85 15.79 42.71
C GLU A 773 8.20 14.41 42.47
N ILE A 774 7.06 14.38 41.75
CA ILE A 774 6.39 13.12 41.36
C ILE A 774 7.31 12.30 40.45
N ALA A 775 7.95 12.95 39.44
CA ALA A 775 8.84 12.24 38.53
C ALA A 775 10.08 11.66 39.23
N GLU A 776 10.69 12.39 40.15
CA GLU A 776 11.81 11.91 40.97
C GLU A 776 11.36 10.72 41.86
N GLY A 777 10.20 10.81 42.49
CA GLY A 777 9.61 9.71 43.25
C GLY A 777 9.36 8.47 42.40
N ASN A 778 8.84 8.64 41.18
CA ASN A 778 8.61 7.52 40.25
C ASN A 778 9.90 6.86 39.79
N VAL A 779 10.96 7.63 39.53
CA VAL A 779 12.30 7.07 39.25
C VAL A 779 12.79 6.23 40.43
N GLN A 780 12.68 6.72 41.65
CA GLN A 780 13.08 5.96 42.86
C GLN A 780 12.27 4.67 43.03
N LEU A 781 10.95 4.71 42.86
CA LEU A 781 10.10 3.51 42.91
C LEU A 781 10.50 2.47 41.86
N SER A 782 10.80 2.94 40.62
CA SER A 782 11.21 2.07 39.52
C SER A 782 12.62 1.49 39.72
N GLU A 783 13.56 2.25 40.29
CA GLU A 783 14.89 1.78 40.67
C GLU A 783 14.80 0.73 41.79
N GLN A 784 14.01 0.96 42.82
CA GLN A 784 13.79 -0.03 43.88
C GLN A 784 13.25 -1.34 43.36
N ASP A 785 12.30 -1.29 42.38
CA ASP A 785 11.81 -2.51 41.75
C ASP A 785 12.88 -3.19 40.90
N TRP A 786 13.65 -2.43 40.11
CA TRP A 786 14.69 -2.96 39.26
C TRP A 786 15.81 -3.61 40.08
N ASP A 787 16.29 -2.92 41.15
CA ASP A 787 17.39 -3.35 41.97
C ASP A 787 17.01 -4.50 42.96
N SER A 788 15.74 -4.88 43.03
CA SER A 788 15.27 -6.03 43.78
C SER A 788 15.63 -7.37 43.13
N PHE A 789 16.15 -7.36 41.87
CA PHE A 789 16.46 -8.60 41.14
C PHE A 789 17.93 -8.63 40.66
N GLU A 790 18.47 -9.84 40.56
CA GLU A 790 19.86 -10.11 40.17
C GLU A 790 20.22 -9.62 38.76
N THR A 791 19.25 -9.21 37.95
CA THR A 791 19.45 -8.56 36.64
C THR A 791 20.05 -7.16 36.75
N SER A 792 19.95 -6.53 37.92
CA SER A 792 20.56 -5.24 38.18
C SER A 792 22.00 -5.42 38.71
N TRP A 793 22.95 -4.60 38.25
CA TRP A 793 24.31 -4.55 38.85
C TRP A 793 24.32 -3.81 40.20
N ASP A 794 23.22 -3.11 40.56
CA ASP A 794 23.01 -2.45 41.86
C ASP A 794 22.26 -3.36 42.85
N PHE A 795 21.97 -4.61 42.48
CA PHE A 795 21.30 -5.60 43.34
C PHE A 795 22.13 -5.84 44.60
N LYS A 796 21.52 -5.74 45.76
CA LYS A 796 22.21 -5.86 47.06
C LYS A 796 21.91 -7.18 47.73
N LYS A 797 20.65 -7.48 47.98
CA LYS A 797 20.18 -8.62 48.75
C LYS A 797 18.80 -9.05 48.28
N HIS A 798 18.55 -10.34 48.31
CA HIS A 798 17.26 -10.87 47.88
C HIS A 798 16.12 -10.39 48.80
N PRO A 799 14.98 -9.88 48.28
CA PRO A 799 13.87 -9.26 49.07
C PRO A 799 13.24 -10.19 50.10
N LEU A 800 13.24 -11.53 49.84
CA LEU A 800 12.72 -12.49 50.78
C LEU A 800 13.66 -12.83 51.96
N LEU A 801 14.86 -12.20 52.00
CA LEU A 801 15.73 -12.29 53.16
C LEU A 801 15.39 -11.19 54.18
N GLN A 802 14.22 -11.33 54.80
CA GLN A 802 13.71 -10.42 55.80
C GLN A 802 13.86 -11.04 57.20
N ASN A 803 13.75 -10.24 58.27
CA ASN A 803 13.92 -10.72 59.64
C ASN A 803 12.61 -11.33 60.17
N VAL A 804 12.18 -12.43 59.58
CA VAL A 804 10.98 -13.18 59.89
C VAL A 804 11.29 -14.68 60.04
N SER A 805 10.36 -15.44 60.60
CA SER A 805 10.60 -16.84 60.96
C SER A 805 10.39 -17.83 59.81
N THR A 806 9.56 -17.43 58.80
CA THR A 806 9.22 -18.31 57.69
C THR A 806 9.30 -17.58 56.33
N ILE A 807 9.50 -18.36 55.26
CA ILE A 807 9.51 -17.83 53.86
C ILE A 807 8.14 -17.31 53.53
N SER A 808 7.06 -17.91 54.04
CA SER A 808 5.70 -17.43 53.82
C SER A 808 5.48 -16.03 54.37
N GLU A 809 5.95 -15.76 55.61
CA GLU A 809 5.89 -14.41 56.20
C GLU A 809 6.73 -13.41 55.41
N ALA A 810 7.95 -13.82 54.96
CA ALA A 810 8.79 -12.99 54.12
C ALA A 810 8.11 -12.64 52.79
N PHE A 811 7.44 -13.61 52.17
CA PHE A 811 6.72 -13.38 50.92
C PHE A 811 5.53 -12.46 51.13
N ASN A 812 4.74 -12.61 52.21
CA ASN A 812 3.64 -11.73 52.51
C ASN A 812 4.09 -10.26 52.70
N GLN A 813 5.22 -10.05 53.41
CA GLN A 813 5.80 -8.71 53.55
C GLN A 813 6.25 -8.16 52.20
N TRP A 814 6.96 -8.97 51.41
CA TRP A 814 7.39 -8.60 50.08
C TRP A 814 6.21 -8.27 49.16
N GLN A 815 5.13 -9.05 49.24
CA GLN A 815 3.90 -8.77 48.47
C GLN A 815 3.31 -7.43 48.87
N ALA A 816 3.22 -7.11 50.14
CA ALA A 816 2.73 -5.84 50.59
C ALA A 816 3.60 -4.67 50.10
N GLU A 817 4.93 -4.80 50.15
CA GLU A 817 5.87 -3.80 49.63
C GLU A 817 5.70 -3.60 48.12
N CYS A 818 5.52 -4.69 47.35
CA CYS A 818 5.29 -4.61 45.91
C CYS A 818 3.95 -3.95 45.58
N ASP A 819 2.87 -4.30 46.33
CA ASP A 819 1.55 -3.75 46.12
C ASP A 819 1.51 -2.24 46.47
N ASP A 820 2.16 -1.83 47.56
CA ASP A 820 2.32 -0.42 47.91
C ASP A 820 3.07 0.38 46.86
N ARG A 821 4.20 -0.16 46.35
CA ARG A 821 4.98 0.43 45.29
C ARG A 821 4.19 0.55 43.98
N PHE A 822 3.46 -0.49 43.64
CA PHE A 822 2.61 -0.53 42.43
C PHE A 822 1.50 0.52 42.50
N ASN A 823 0.77 0.56 43.63
CA ASN A 823 -0.34 1.49 43.83
C ASN A 823 0.16 2.94 43.90
N GLN A 824 1.31 3.18 44.54
CA GLN A 824 1.90 4.52 44.61
C GLN A 824 2.32 5.01 43.22
N LEU A 825 2.98 4.17 42.41
CA LEU A 825 3.37 4.51 41.06
C LEU A 825 2.16 4.80 40.16
N LYS A 826 1.12 3.94 40.24
CA LYS A 826 -0.13 4.14 39.53
C LYS A 826 -0.79 5.47 39.86
N THR A 827 -0.92 5.77 41.17
CA THR A 827 -1.51 7.03 41.66
C THR A 827 -0.72 8.24 41.17
N ASN A 828 0.62 8.15 41.17
CA ASN A 828 1.49 9.20 40.68
C ASN A 828 1.34 9.42 39.18
N GLU A 829 1.26 8.34 38.39
CA GLU A 829 1.07 8.43 36.93
C GLU A 829 -0.32 9.01 36.58
N GLU A 830 -1.36 8.64 37.30
CA GLU A 830 -2.71 9.21 37.16
C GLU A 830 -2.74 10.70 37.53
N GLU A 831 -2.01 11.10 38.55
CA GLU A 831 -1.91 12.51 38.93
C GLU A 831 -1.14 13.32 37.88
N LEU A 832 -0.05 12.79 37.31
CA LEU A 832 0.65 13.45 36.20
C LEU A 832 -0.27 13.56 34.98
N ASN A 833 -1.00 12.51 34.61
CA ASN A 833 -1.98 12.57 33.53
C ASN A 833 -3.00 13.68 33.78
N ARG A 834 -3.58 13.76 34.99
CA ARG A 834 -4.54 14.80 35.35
C ARG A 834 -3.95 16.22 35.24
N ILE A 835 -2.74 16.43 35.76
CA ILE A 835 -2.06 17.72 35.67
C ILE A 835 -1.84 18.13 34.22
N PHE A 836 -1.33 17.23 33.37
CA PHE A 836 -1.05 17.58 31.98
C PHE A 836 -2.33 17.67 31.12
N ILE A 837 -3.35 16.86 31.37
CA ILE A 837 -4.66 17.02 30.72
C ILE A 837 -5.23 18.42 31.02
N ASP A 838 -5.12 18.88 32.26
CA ASP A 838 -5.56 20.23 32.65
C ASP A 838 -4.72 21.34 32.01
N ILE A 839 -3.39 21.20 31.98
CA ILE A 839 -2.48 22.19 31.37
C ILE A 839 -2.80 22.38 29.88
N TYR A 840 -3.13 21.28 29.19
CA TYR A 840 -3.41 21.30 27.76
C TYR A 840 -4.89 21.50 27.41
N GLY A 841 -5.80 21.42 28.38
CA GLY A 841 -7.25 21.60 28.18
C GLY A 841 -7.91 20.45 27.42
N LEU A 842 -7.49 19.20 27.70
CA LEU A 842 -7.91 17.99 26.99
C LEU A 842 -8.83 17.09 27.82
N GLN A 843 -9.59 17.66 28.77
CA GLN A 843 -10.47 16.90 29.66
C GLN A 843 -11.59 16.17 28.94
N ASP A 844 -12.02 16.69 27.78
CA ASP A 844 -13.06 16.07 26.95
C ASP A 844 -12.53 14.94 26.05
N GLU A 845 -11.20 14.83 25.91
CA GLU A 845 -10.55 13.90 24.98
C GLU A 845 -9.75 12.80 25.70
N LEU A 846 -9.19 13.08 26.86
CA LEU A 846 -8.32 12.18 27.60
C LEU A 846 -8.78 11.98 29.04
N THR A 847 -8.61 10.77 29.52
CA THR A 847 -8.87 10.40 30.91
C THR A 847 -7.57 10.10 31.66
N PRO A 848 -7.46 10.43 32.95
CA PRO A 848 -6.21 10.28 33.70
C PRO A 848 -5.89 8.84 34.12
N GLU A 849 -6.86 7.91 34.13
CA GLU A 849 -6.73 6.55 34.64
C GLU A 849 -5.62 5.78 33.91
N VAL A 850 -4.87 4.97 34.66
CA VAL A 850 -3.81 4.08 34.15
C VAL A 850 -4.25 2.63 34.33
N GLU A 851 -4.20 1.85 33.28
CA GLU A 851 -4.48 0.41 33.35
C GLU A 851 -3.35 -0.33 34.10
N ASP A 852 -3.68 -1.37 34.85
CA ASP A 852 -2.69 -2.15 35.61
C ASP A 852 -1.56 -2.72 34.74
N LYS A 853 -1.88 -3.08 33.50
CA LYS A 853 -0.87 -3.59 32.54
C LYS A 853 0.16 -2.56 32.11
N ASP A 854 -0.15 -1.25 32.25
CA ASP A 854 0.71 -0.14 31.86
C ASP A 854 1.62 0.35 32.99
N VAL A 855 1.38 -0.11 34.23
CA VAL A 855 2.23 0.17 35.38
C VAL A 855 3.47 -0.74 35.31
N THR A 856 4.67 -0.15 35.29
CA THR A 856 5.88 -0.90 34.92
C THR A 856 6.71 -1.44 36.09
N VAL A 857 6.29 -1.22 37.34
CA VAL A 857 6.84 -1.94 38.50
C VAL A 857 6.09 -3.25 38.73
N ARG A 858 6.81 -4.28 39.20
CA ARG A 858 6.27 -5.64 39.29
C ARG A 858 5.48 -5.85 40.57
N LYS A 859 4.33 -6.51 40.48
CA LYS A 859 3.68 -7.15 41.62
C LYS A 859 4.45 -8.40 42.04
N ALA A 860 4.37 -8.80 43.30
CA ALA A 860 4.98 -10.05 43.73
C ALA A 860 4.36 -11.25 43.01
N ASP A 861 5.18 -12.21 42.65
CA ASP A 861 4.79 -13.48 42.04
C ASP A 861 5.50 -14.60 42.81
N LEU A 862 4.74 -15.47 43.46
CA LEU A 862 5.30 -16.50 44.34
C LEU A 862 6.27 -17.41 43.58
N GLN A 863 5.92 -17.85 42.39
CA GLN A 863 6.74 -18.80 41.64
C GLN A 863 8.03 -18.13 41.14
N ARG A 864 7.95 -16.95 40.59
CA ARG A 864 9.11 -16.17 40.12
C ARG A 864 10.06 -15.85 41.28
N ASP A 865 9.49 -15.35 42.38
CA ASP A 865 10.26 -14.80 43.49
C ASP A 865 10.91 -15.93 44.31
N ILE A 866 10.29 -17.09 44.44
CA ILE A 866 10.92 -18.29 45.01
C ILE A 866 12.03 -18.82 44.09
N LYS A 867 11.83 -18.86 42.76
CA LYS A 867 12.92 -19.25 41.82
C LYS A 867 14.10 -18.29 41.94
N SER A 868 13.87 -17.01 42.07
CA SER A 868 14.88 -15.98 42.27
C SER A 868 15.62 -16.18 43.61
N LEU A 869 14.91 -16.52 44.70
CA LEU A 869 15.53 -16.85 45.96
C LEU A 869 16.44 -18.06 45.86
N LEU A 870 16.04 -19.10 45.13
CA LEU A 870 16.88 -20.29 44.89
C LEU A 870 18.13 -19.92 44.08
N SER A 871 17.99 -19.08 43.04
CA SER A 871 19.14 -18.56 42.29
C SER A 871 20.11 -17.82 43.20
N TYR A 872 19.60 -16.90 44.02
CA TYR A 872 20.45 -16.18 44.99
C TYR A 872 21.11 -17.09 46.00
N ALA A 873 20.44 -18.11 46.52
CA ALA A 873 21.00 -19.10 47.48
C ALA A 873 22.15 -19.88 46.83
N VAL A 874 21.98 -20.33 45.58
CA VAL A 874 23.06 -20.97 44.79
C VAL A 874 24.22 -19.99 44.59
N GLY A 875 23.92 -18.72 44.27
CA GLY A 875 24.93 -17.67 44.17
C GLY A 875 25.74 -17.49 45.46
N CYS A 876 25.11 -17.59 46.64
CA CYS A 876 25.78 -17.56 47.91
C CYS A 876 26.66 -18.80 48.11
N MET A 877 26.22 -19.99 47.74
CA MET A 877 27.00 -21.24 47.83
C MET A 877 28.28 -21.18 46.99
N PHE A 878 28.27 -20.53 45.85
CA PHE A 878 29.42 -20.32 44.99
C PHE A 878 30.23 -19.05 45.31
N GLY A 879 29.85 -18.30 46.35
CA GLY A 879 30.59 -17.11 46.79
C GLY A 879 30.29 -15.85 45.93
N ARG A 880 29.29 -15.89 45.09
CA ARG A 880 28.88 -14.74 44.30
C ARG A 880 28.22 -13.66 45.19
N TYR A 881 27.45 -14.08 46.16
CA TYR A 881 26.78 -13.24 47.18
C TYR A 881 27.09 -13.72 48.58
N SER A 882 26.74 -12.92 49.58
CA SER A 882 26.84 -13.27 51.00
C SER A 882 25.60 -12.76 51.74
N THR A 883 25.17 -13.52 52.75
CA THR A 883 24.13 -13.07 53.69
C THR A 883 24.60 -11.98 54.65
N TYR A 884 25.92 -11.74 54.76
CA TYR A 884 26.54 -10.80 55.72
C TYR A 884 27.06 -9.52 55.03
N LYS A 885 27.11 -9.49 53.71
CA LYS A 885 27.61 -8.35 52.96
C LYS A 885 26.73 -8.13 51.76
N ASP A 886 26.24 -6.91 51.62
CA ASP A 886 25.39 -6.50 50.51
C ASP A 886 26.16 -6.50 49.18
N GLY A 887 25.46 -6.86 48.10
CA GLY A 887 25.92 -6.81 46.73
C GLY A 887 26.79 -7.98 46.28
N LEU A 888 27.33 -7.86 45.09
CA LEU A 888 28.15 -8.84 44.44
C LEU A 888 29.55 -8.92 45.11
N LEU A 889 29.97 -10.12 45.53
CA LEU A 889 31.30 -10.37 46.09
C LEU A 889 32.31 -10.79 45.04
N PHE A 890 31.92 -11.72 44.18
CA PHE A 890 32.74 -12.26 43.13
C PHE A 890 31.91 -12.50 41.88
N ALA A 891 32.37 -11.93 40.75
CA ALA A 891 31.89 -12.29 39.41
C ALA A 891 33.13 -12.73 38.63
N GLY A 892 33.28 -14.02 38.48
CA GLY A 892 34.43 -14.67 37.88
C GLY A 892 34.61 -14.43 36.39
#